data_6157ebf2a3c57a435a589b4f70df91ef
#
_entry.id   6157ebf2a3c57a435a589b4f70df91ef
#
_cell.length_a   1.000
_cell.length_b   1.000
_cell.length_c   1.000
_cell.angle_alpha   90.00
_cell.angle_beta   90.00
_cell.angle_gamma   90.00
#
_symmetry.space_group_name_H-M   'P 1'
#
loop_
_entity.id
_entity.type
_entity.pdbx_description
1 polymer ?
#
loop_
_entity_poly.entity_id
_entity_poly.type
_entity_poly.pdbx_seq_one_letter_code
_entity_poly.pdbx_strand_id
1 'polypeptide(L)'
;MLLGKRRRGAAKRPRRIRKLRFLALLTVIACVTTVSFAYGLVSSIASELPQLEPGNERRTERLGYIYASDGKTVLAVLRGSESRIVVGSEQIAPAMKQAIVAVEDRRFWEHRGVDIQGMARAVWADLRSKDIVQGGSTITQQFVKNQYTKQERTVSRKLKEATLAWQLEQRWSKDRILTAYLNTIYFGNGAYGIEMASRVYFDKHAKELTLPDAALLAGLPASPGTYDPAANPEAAKARRTTVLRLMLEQGLITPTDYRTADESPLPEPEDIGVPGSRGRVGYFAEYVKQQLVPYYGSGEVFGGGLKIYTSIDLELQKQAREAIDNWLPDARGPAAALVAIDPRDGRVLAMHGGDNFRKSQFNLAVQGQRQTGSAFKPFVLTTAVEQGISPQTVFTSEPTVINLGDKLWSVHNYEGSYLGPINVQDATIHSDNSVYAQLTAQVGPGNVAKTAHRLGVTRPLEDYFAIGLGVEAVSPLEMARAFATLANGGERVDGSVLGNVPRAVLRVEDGRRADSNDAVPKRVVEQNDAAIVTSILQQVVTDGTGERAALADRPVAGKTGTTENYGDAWFVGYTPQLAVAVWVGYPDRLKPMSTEFEGDPVAGGTLPALIWQAFAKRALAHLDEPPESFPYPSYDQVVPLQVVNRDSKILLDNGNCKNSRQILYFVGTGPDAEAPCKPNEVDVPDVVGSRLAAARSQLYSMPLTPEVIWRPARPGERLGFVVDQKPARGTLSSWSTVRIVLPHAPNGRVPDVVGLSVETARARLAKRRLAGVVQTYVDGGRLDVVIAQFPRAGLAATRNMTVRLVVSRG
;
A
#
# COMPACT_ATOMS: atom_id res chain seq x y z
N MET A 1 28.46 10.78 -91.10
CA MET A 1 27.60 11.77 -90.47
C MET A 1 26.92 11.09 -89.29
N LEU A 2 27.43 11.27 -88.08
CA LEU A 2 27.09 10.57 -86.86
C LEU A 2 26.30 11.48 -85.95
N LEU A 3 25.11 11.11 -85.52
CA LEU A 3 24.35 11.80 -84.52
C LEU A 3 24.14 10.82 -83.28
N GLY A 4 24.88 11.12 -82.22
CA GLY A 4 24.78 10.35 -80.97
C GLY A 4 23.58 10.79 -80.10
N LYS A 5 22.75 9.80 -79.71
CA LYS A 5 21.69 10.00 -78.73
C LYS A 5 22.20 9.90 -77.30
N ARG A 6 22.19 11.05 -76.58
CA ARG A 6 22.41 11.10 -75.17
C ARG A 6 21.20 10.49 -74.43
N ARG A 7 21.38 9.37 -73.75
CA ARG A 7 20.41 8.83 -72.75
C ARG A 7 20.47 9.67 -71.51
N ARG A 8 19.37 10.30 -71.13
CA ARG A 8 19.18 10.91 -69.80
C ARG A 8 18.98 9.78 -68.73
N GLY A 9 19.91 9.73 -67.81
CA GLY A 9 19.78 8.83 -66.65
C GLY A 9 18.63 9.24 -65.73
N ALA A 10 17.70 8.34 -65.46
CA ALA A 10 16.63 8.51 -64.50
C ALA A 10 17.20 8.46 -63.06
N ALA A 11 17.06 9.53 -62.33
CA ALA A 11 17.47 9.62 -60.93
C ALA A 11 16.66 8.62 -60.07
N LYS A 12 17.34 7.66 -59.43
CA LYS A 12 16.75 6.73 -58.49
C LYS A 12 16.32 7.47 -57.21
N ARG A 13 15.01 7.65 -56.99
CA ARG A 13 14.46 8.20 -55.77
C ARG A 13 14.85 7.29 -54.57
N PRO A 14 15.27 7.86 -53.41
CA PRO A 14 15.84 7.08 -52.31
C PRO A 14 14.82 6.16 -51.68
N ARG A 15 15.22 4.91 -51.47
CA ARG A 15 14.46 3.82 -50.81
C ARG A 15 13.87 4.19 -49.43
N ARG A 16 14.36 5.25 -48.78
CA ARG A 16 13.88 5.76 -47.48
C ARG A 16 12.43 6.26 -47.53
N ILE A 17 11.99 6.92 -48.58
CA ILE A 17 10.63 7.46 -48.68
C ILE A 17 9.58 6.36 -48.82
N ARG A 18 9.92 5.23 -49.41
CA ARG A 18 9.01 4.06 -49.51
C ARG A 18 8.82 3.37 -48.15
N LYS A 19 9.87 3.24 -47.32
CA LYS A 19 9.79 2.67 -45.97
C LYS A 19 8.96 3.56 -45.05
N LEU A 20 9.07 4.88 -45.11
CA LEU A 20 8.27 5.80 -44.32
C LEU A 20 6.77 5.74 -44.69
N ARG A 21 6.47 5.66 -45.97
CA ARG A 21 5.08 5.51 -46.44
C ARG A 21 4.49 4.18 -46.06
N PHE A 22 5.26 3.08 -46.08
CA PHE A 22 4.84 1.77 -45.63
C PHE A 22 4.62 1.75 -44.11
N LEU A 23 5.50 2.37 -43.33
CA LEU A 23 5.33 2.53 -41.87
C LEU A 23 4.10 3.37 -41.54
N ALA A 24 3.87 4.46 -42.24
CA ALA A 24 2.69 5.29 -42.07
C ALA A 24 1.39 4.52 -42.39
N LEU A 25 1.40 3.71 -43.44
CA LEU A 25 0.26 2.86 -43.80
C LEU A 25 -0.01 1.80 -42.71
N LEU A 26 1.03 1.13 -42.18
CA LEU A 26 0.92 0.19 -41.08
C LEU A 26 0.38 0.86 -39.81
N THR A 27 0.83 2.07 -39.51
CA THR A 27 0.36 2.85 -38.37
C THR A 27 -1.13 3.19 -38.53
N VAL A 28 -1.57 3.60 -39.70
CA VAL A 28 -2.97 3.90 -40.01
C VAL A 28 -3.82 2.63 -39.91
N ILE A 29 -3.36 1.50 -40.46
CA ILE A 29 -4.08 0.21 -40.33
C ILE A 29 -4.15 -0.21 -38.86
N ALA A 30 -3.06 -0.13 -38.10
CA ALA A 30 -3.05 -0.44 -36.67
C ALA A 30 -4.02 0.46 -35.90
N CYS A 31 -4.04 1.77 -36.18
CA CYS A 31 -5.01 2.70 -35.57
C CYS A 31 -6.46 2.35 -35.91
N VAL A 32 -6.76 2.09 -37.21
CA VAL A 32 -8.12 1.72 -37.63
C VAL A 32 -8.55 0.40 -37.02
N THR A 33 -7.67 -0.60 -36.97
CA THR A 33 -7.95 -1.90 -36.32
C THR A 33 -8.19 -1.75 -34.83
N THR A 34 -7.36 -0.93 -34.15
CA THR A 34 -7.52 -0.64 -32.72
C THR A 34 -8.84 0.08 -32.43
N VAL A 35 -9.20 1.08 -33.23
CA VAL A 35 -10.46 1.83 -33.10
C VAL A 35 -11.66 0.91 -33.38
N SER A 36 -11.60 0.08 -34.44
CA SER A 36 -12.67 -0.86 -34.78
C SER A 36 -12.84 -1.95 -33.71
N PHE A 37 -11.74 -2.46 -33.16
CA PHE A 37 -11.76 -3.41 -32.05
C PHE A 37 -12.35 -2.77 -30.80
N ALA A 38 -11.92 -1.56 -30.44
CA ALA A 38 -12.47 -0.81 -29.31
C ALA A 38 -13.97 -0.53 -29.49
N TYR A 39 -14.39 -0.13 -30.69
CA TYR A 39 -15.79 0.10 -31.01
C TYR A 39 -16.63 -1.19 -30.91
N GLY A 40 -16.13 -2.31 -31.45
CA GLY A 40 -16.77 -3.62 -31.35
C GLY A 40 -16.91 -4.10 -29.90
N LEU A 41 -15.86 -3.91 -29.09
CA LEU A 41 -15.86 -4.23 -27.67
C LEU A 41 -16.88 -3.38 -26.90
N VAL A 42 -16.90 -2.07 -27.15
CA VAL A 42 -17.85 -1.14 -26.53
C VAL A 42 -19.29 -1.48 -26.94
N SER A 43 -19.52 -1.80 -28.21
CA SER A 43 -20.85 -2.17 -28.75
C SER A 43 -21.35 -3.50 -28.18
N SER A 44 -20.47 -4.50 -28.05
CA SER A 44 -20.81 -5.78 -27.40
C SER A 44 -21.14 -5.60 -25.92
N ILE A 45 -20.36 -4.77 -25.20
CA ILE A 45 -20.63 -4.43 -23.81
C ILE A 45 -21.94 -3.64 -23.69
N ALA A 46 -22.20 -2.72 -24.61
CA ALA A 46 -23.42 -1.89 -24.59
C ALA A 46 -24.71 -2.68 -24.76
N SER A 47 -24.68 -3.83 -25.44
CA SER A 47 -25.87 -4.69 -25.64
C SER A 47 -26.24 -5.50 -24.38
N GLU A 48 -25.30 -5.68 -23.42
CA GLU A 48 -25.50 -6.41 -22.16
C GLU A 48 -25.88 -5.49 -20.98
N LEU A 49 -26.00 -4.17 -21.22
CA LEU A 49 -26.12 -3.23 -20.13
C LEU A 49 -27.57 -3.09 -19.64
N PRO A 50 -27.77 -2.98 -18.29
CA PRO A 50 -29.10 -2.76 -17.74
C PRO A 50 -29.67 -1.40 -18.17
N GLN A 51 -30.99 -1.29 -18.24
CA GLN A 51 -31.65 -0.02 -18.54
C GLN A 51 -31.25 1.03 -17.48
N LEU A 52 -30.66 2.15 -17.92
CA LEU A 52 -30.17 3.23 -17.08
C LEU A 52 -31.27 4.13 -16.49
N GLU A 53 -32.48 3.64 -16.40
CA GLU A 53 -33.51 4.33 -15.64
C GLU A 53 -33.44 3.82 -14.21
N PRO A 54 -33.05 4.67 -13.24
CA PRO A 54 -33.42 4.39 -11.87
C PRO A 54 -34.94 4.48 -11.88
N GLY A 55 -35.58 3.34 -11.77
CA GLY A 55 -37.01 3.27 -11.80
C GLY A 55 -37.58 4.30 -10.88
N ASN A 56 -38.43 5.13 -11.44
CA ASN A 56 -39.42 5.94 -10.75
C ASN A 56 -40.53 5.02 -10.16
N GLU A 57 -40.21 3.76 -9.96
CA GLU A 57 -40.97 2.91 -9.09
C GLU A 57 -40.76 3.41 -7.68
N ARG A 58 -41.75 4.06 -7.14
CA ARG A 58 -42.07 4.04 -5.71
C ARG A 58 -42.25 2.56 -5.36
N ARG A 59 -41.08 1.80 -5.31
CA ARG A 59 -41.08 0.50 -4.69
C ARG A 59 -41.49 0.78 -3.26
N THR A 60 -42.61 0.24 -2.85
CA THR A 60 -42.99 0.20 -1.43
C THR A 60 -41.80 -0.33 -0.67
N GLU A 61 -41.17 0.55 0.10
CA GLU A 61 -39.94 0.18 0.87
C GLU A 61 -40.29 -1.03 1.71
N ARG A 62 -39.56 -2.11 1.50
CA ARG A 62 -39.72 -3.33 2.27
C ARG A 62 -38.63 -3.38 3.31
N LEU A 63 -38.98 -3.71 4.55
CA LEU A 63 -37.99 -3.93 5.59
C LEU A 63 -37.11 -5.12 5.23
N GLY A 64 -35.79 -4.88 5.22
CA GLY A 64 -34.80 -5.93 5.16
C GLY A 64 -34.31 -6.32 6.55
N TYR A 65 -33.73 -7.50 6.67
CA TYR A 65 -33.25 -8.04 7.94
C TYR A 65 -31.89 -8.71 7.79
N ILE A 66 -31.01 -8.46 8.74
CA ILE A 66 -29.76 -9.22 8.91
C ILE A 66 -29.97 -10.20 10.07
N TYR A 67 -29.79 -11.48 9.80
CA TYR A 67 -29.94 -12.57 10.76
C TYR A 67 -28.59 -13.11 11.20
N ALA A 68 -28.50 -13.58 12.44
CA ALA A 68 -27.38 -14.37 12.95
C ALA A 68 -27.32 -15.76 12.27
N SER A 69 -26.32 -16.56 12.61
CA SER A 69 -26.11 -17.93 12.10
C SER A 69 -27.28 -18.88 12.38
N ASP A 70 -28.07 -18.62 13.43
CA ASP A 70 -29.28 -19.38 13.76
C ASP A 70 -30.43 -19.17 12.76
N GLY A 71 -30.30 -18.21 11.85
CA GLY A 71 -31.31 -17.84 10.86
C GLY A 71 -32.59 -17.20 11.45
N LYS A 72 -32.64 -16.94 12.73
CA LYS A 72 -33.82 -16.45 13.48
C LYS A 72 -33.58 -15.14 14.18
N THR A 73 -32.45 -14.98 14.86
CA THR A 73 -32.13 -13.79 15.63
C THR A 73 -31.78 -12.63 14.72
N VAL A 74 -32.56 -11.56 14.78
CA VAL A 74 -32.34 -10.34 13.99
C VAL A 74 -31.22 -9.50 14.62
N LEU A 75 -30.14 -9.28 13.85
CA LEU A 75 -29.00 -8.45 14.24
C LEU A 75 -29.25 -6.97 13.90
N ALA A 76 -29.84 -6.72 12.75
CA ALA A 76 -30.18 -5.38 12.30
C ALA A 76 -31.41 -5.40 11.38
N VAL A 77 -32.19 -4.32 11.41
CA VAL A 77 -33.27 -4.07 10.47
C VAL A 77 -32.77 -3.05 9.44
N LEU A 78 -32.88 -3.42 8.17
CA LEU A 78 -32.53 -2.55 7.06
C LEU A 78 -33.78 -1.76 6.63
N ARG A 79 -33.75 -0.45 6.81
CA ARG A 79 -34.86 0.45 6.47
C ARG A 79 -34.37 1.50 5.48
N GLY A 80 -35.05 1.64 4.35
CA GLY A 80 -34.69 2.63 3.34
C GLY A 80 -34.70 4.06 3.86
N SER A 81 -35.75 4.40 4.62
CA SER A 81 -35.94 5.74 5.17
C SER A 81 -35.00 6.11 6.35
N GLU A 82 -34.44 5.13 7.07
CA GLU A 82 -33.53 5.40 8.19
C GLU A 82 -32.05 5.45 7.79
N SER A 83 -31.68 4.90 6.64
CA SER A 83 -30.28 4.81 6.21
C SER A 83 -29.97 5.67 4.98
N ARG A 84 -30.98 6.19 4.30
CA ARG A 84 -30.83 7.00 3.10
C ARG A 84 -32.02 7.96 2.95
N ILE A 85 -31.76 9.23 3.16
CA ILE A 85 -32.70 10.29 2.84
C ILE A 85 -32.27 10.89 1.50
N VAL A 86 -33.07 10.71 0.47
CA VAL A 86 -32.81 11.30 -0.86
C VAL A 86 -33.29 12.72 -0.89
N VAL A 87 -32.40 13.64 -1.24
CA VAL A 87 -32.67 15.09 -1.32
C VAL A 87 -32.47 15.59 -2.75
N GLY A 88 -33.24 16.63 -3.12
CA GLY A 88 -33.04 17.31 -4.40
C GLY A 88 -31.78 18.15 -4.44
N SER A 89 -31.36 18.56 -5.63
CA SER A 89 -30.15 19.36 -5.84
C SER A 89 -30.16 20.66 -5.02
N GLU A 90 -31.31 21.30 -4.90
CA GLU A 90 -31.54 22.54 -4.17
C GLU A 90 -31.48 22.36 -2.65
N GLN A 91 -31.57 21.14 -2.15
CA GLN A 91 -31.49 20.77 -0.74
C GLN A 91 -30.06 20.36 -0.33
N ILE A 92 -29.07 20.53 -1.20
CA ILE A 92 -27.64 20.28 -0.91
C ILE A 92 -26.90 21.60 -0.95
N ALA A 93 -26.15 21.90 0.11
CA ALA A 93 -25.37 23.14 0.19
C ALA A 93 -24.42 23.27 -1.02
N PRO A 94 -24.33 24.45 -1.66
CA PRO A 94 -23.39 24.66 -2.77
C PRO A 94 -21.93 24.33 -2.41
N ALA A 95 -21.51 24.65 -1.18
CA ALA A 95 -20.17 24.30 -0.67
C ALA A 95 -19.89 22.80 -0.74
N MET A 96 -20.88 21.93 -0.46
CA MET A 96 -20.73 20.48 -0.53
C MET A 96 -20.52 20.01 -1.98
N LYS A 97 -21.30 20.54 -2.92
CA LYS A 97 -21.15 20.21 -4.34
C LYS A 97 -19.78 20.63 -4.87
N GLN A 98 -19.31 21.82 -4.48
CA GLN A 98 -17.99 22.31 -4.85
C GLN A 98 -16.86 21.48 -4.22
N ALA A 99 -16.95 21.17 -2.93
CA ALA A 99 -15.93 20.42 -2.20
C ALA A 99 -15.73 19.02 -2.77
N ILE A 100 -16.82 18.28 -3.02
CA ILE A 100 -16.74 16.92 -3.56
C ILE A 100 -16.18 16.90 -4.98
N VAL A 101 -16.59 17.85 -5.83
CA VAL A 101 -16.05 18.00 -7.19
C VAL A 101 -14.56 18.37 -7.15
N ALA A 102 -14.17 19.27 -6.26
CA ALA A 102 -12.79 19.72 -6.14
C ALA A 102 -11.82 18.58 -5.78
N VAL A 103 -12.25 17.64 -4.93
CA VAL A 103 -11.40 16.54 -4.43
C VAL A 103 -11.50 15.28 -5.27
N GLU A 104 -12.69 14.92 -5.78
CA GLU A 104 -12.91 13.65 -6.48
C GLU A 104 -12.76 13.78 -8.00
N ASP A 105 -13.17 14.91 -8.58
CA ASP A 105 -13.20 15.07 -10.03
C ASP A 105 -13.11 16.55 -10.46
N ARG A 106 -11.92 17.12 -10.37
CA ARG A 106 -11.65 18.55 -10.64
C ARG A 106 -12.26 19.05 -11.97
N ARG A 107 -12.36 18.17 -12.98
CA ARG A 107 -12.84 18.52 -14.32
C ARG A 107 -14.23 17.98 -14.60
N PHE A 108 -14.97 17.64 -13.57
CA PHE A 108 -16.32 17.08 -13.66
C PHE A 108 -17.23 17.81 -14.67
N TRP A 109 -17.20 19.13 -14.67
CA TRP A 109 -18.06 19.96 -15.55
C TRP A 109 -17.57 20.00 -17.01
N GLU A 110 -16.36 19.54 -17.31
CA GLU A 110 -15.73 19.68 -18.65
C GLU A 110 -15.76 18.38 -19.47
N HIS A 111 -15.60 17.22 -18.83
CA HIS A 111 -15.55 15.94 -19.53
C HIS A 111 -16.94 15.31 -19.70
N ARG A 112 -17.00 14.22 -20.48
CA ARG A 112 -18.21 13.45 -20.77
C ARG A 112 -18.08 12.00 -20.27
N GLY A 113 -18.19 11.80 -18.97
CA GLY A 113 -18.18 10.49 -18.31
C GLY A 113 -16.78 9.97 -17.98
N VAL A 114 -15.79 10.20 -18.84
CA VAL A 114 -14.40 9.78 -18.65
C VAL A 114 -13.46 10.97 -18.84
N ASP A 115 -12.56 11.21 -17.89
CA ASP A 115 -11.53 12.24 -17.98
C ASP A 115 -10.20 11.65 -18.48
N ILE A 116 -10.02 11.55 -19.80
CA ILE A 116 -8.79 11.03 -20.41
C ILE A 116 -7.56 11.87 -20.06
N GLN A 117 -7.71 13.19 -19.96
CA GLN A 117 -6.59 14.09 -19.62
C GLN A 117 -6.24 13.97 -18.12
N GLY A 118 -7.24 13.82 -17.26
CA GLY A 118 -7.07 13.54 -15.83
C GLY A 118 -6.35 12.22 -15.60
N MET A 119 -6.76 11.18 -16.30
CA MET A 119 -6.10 9.86 -16.25
C MET A 119 -4.63 9.94 -16.71
N ALA A 120 -4.34 10.63 -17.82
CA ALA A 120 -2.97 10.81 -18.30
C ALA A 120 -2.11 11.58 -17.29
N ARG A 121 -2.68 12.58 -16.62
CA ARG A 121 -2.01 13.38 -15.60
C ARG A 121 -1.76 12.55 -14.33
N ALA A 122 -2.73 11.74 -13.89
CA ALA A 122 -2.59 10.84 -12.74
C ALA A 122 -1.47 9.82 -12.97
N VAL A 123 -1.45 9.14 -14.13
CA VAL A 123 -0.37 8.22 -14.51
C VAL A 123 1.00 8.94 -14.55
N TRP A 124 1.04 10.18 -15.04
CA TRP A 124 2.29 10.97 -15.05
C TRP A 124 2.75 11.37 -13.65
N ALA A 125 1.82 11.70 -12.75
CA ALA A 125 2.10 12.03 -11.35
C ALA A 125 2.58 10.80 -10.58
N ASP A 126 1.91 9.66 -10.72
CA ASP A 126 2.27 8.37 -10.09
C ASP A 126 3.66 7.88 -10.56
N LEU A 127 3.99 8.07 -11.85
CA LEU A 127 5.33 7.77 -12.38
C LEU A 127 6.44 8.66 -11.79
N ARG A 128 6.09 9.87 -11.31
CA ARG A 128 7.05 10.84 -10.75
C ARG A 128 7.22 10.77 -9.24
N SER A 129 6.15 10.47 -8.51
CA SER A 129 6.10 10.48 -7.04
C SER A 129 6.39 9.12 -6.41
N LYS A 130 6.32 8.02 -7.16
CA LYS A 130 6.27 6.63 -6.65
C LYS A 130 5.11 6.32 -5.69
N ASP A 131 4.22 7.28 -5.46
CA ASP A 131 3.02 7.14 -4.62
C ASP A 131 1.76 7.34 -5.47
N ILE A 132 0.70 6.58 -5.21
CA ILE A 132 -0.61 6.77 -5.83
C ILE A 132 -1.25 8.03 -5.22
N VAL A 133 -1.00 9.18 -5.84
CA VAL A 133 -1.39 10.50 -5.29
C VAL A 133 -2.78 10.94 -5.73
N GLN A 134 -3.34 10.42 -6.83
CA GLN A 134 -4.66 10.81 -7.33
C GLN A 134 -5.44 9.65 -7.94
N GLY A 135 -6.71 9.49 -7.51
CA GLY A 135 -7.66 8.56 -8.14
C GLY A 135 -8.06 9.03 -9.55
N GLY A 136 -7.74 8.25 -10.59
CA GLY A 136 -8.07 8.58 -11.98
C GLY A 136 -9.52 8.23 -12.39
N SER A 137 -10.46 8.03 -11.45
CA SER A 137 -11.86 7.70 -11.75
C SER A 137 -12.75 8.92 -11.56
N THR A 138 -13.62 9.22 -12.53
CA THR A 138 -14.57 10.35 -12.45
C THR A 138 -15.72 10.06 -11.47
N ILE A 139 -16.40 11.13 -10.99
CA ILE A 139 -17.61 11.02 -10.17
C ILE A 139 -18.66 10.14 -10.88
N THR A 140 -18.83 10.29 -12.19
CA THR A 140 -19.77 9.49 -12.97
C THR A 140 -19.38 8.00 -12.99
N GLN A 141 -18.07 7.70 -13.13
CA GLN A 141 -17.58 6.31 -13.03
C GLN A 141 -17.77 5.72 -11.63
N GLN A 142 -17.54 6.51 -10.58
CA GLN A 142 -17.77 6.08 -9.20
C GLN A 142 -19.27 5.83 -8.94
N PHE A 143 -20.15 6.70 -9.43
CA PHE A 143 -21.60 6.50 -9.32
C PHE A 143 -22.04 5.22 -10.04
N VAL A 144 -21.61 5.02 -11.28
CA VAL A 144 -21.88 3.82 -12.07
C VAL A 144 -21.36 2.56 -11.38
N LYS A 145 -20.12 2.61 -10.86
CA LYS A 145 -19.54 1.51 -10.10
C LYS A 145 -20.42 1.13 -8.91
N ASN A 146 -20.89 2.10 -8.16
CA ASN A 146 -21.67 1.84 -6.94
C ASN A 146 -23.10 1.39 -7.21
N GLN A 147 -23.67 1.66 -8.41
CA GLN A 147 -25.07 1.37 -8.75
C GLN A 147 -25.25 0.21 -9.71
N TYR A 148 -24.31 -0.03 -10.63
CA TYR A 148 -24.54 -0.89 -11.79
C TYR A 148 -23.49 -1.98 -12.02
N THR A 149 -22.32 -1.97 -11.35
CA THR A 149 -21.27 -2.96 -11.61
C THR A 149 -20.99 -3.84 -10.40
N LYS A 150 -20.90 -5.18 -10.63
CA LYS A 150 -20.44 -6.14 -9.62
C LYS A 150 -18.92 -6.02 -9.38
N GLN A 151 -18.45 -6.33 -8.17
CA GLN A 151 -17.04 -6.18 -7.76
C GLN A 151 -16.11 -7.29 -8.30
N GLU A 152 -15.95 -7.42 -9.61
CA GLU A 152 -14.83 -8.16 -10.16
C GLU A 152 -13.68 -7.20 -10.49
N ARG A 153 -12.47 -7.44 -9.99
CA ARG A 153 -11.30 -6.62 -10.34
C ARG A 153 -10.72 -7.02 -11.70
N THR A 154 -11.43 -6.72 -12.78
CA THR A 154 -11.02 -7.05 -14.14
C THR A 154 -10.94 -5.80 -15.02
N VAL A 155 -10.07 -5.85 -16.05
CA VAL A 155 -10.00 -4.79 -17.08
C VAL A 155 -11.36 -4.63 -17.79
N SER A 156 -12.09 -5.73 -17.98
CA SER A 156 -13.45 -5.74 -18.54
C SER A 156 -14.41 -4.87 -17.72
N ARG A 157 -14.37 -4.94 -16.39
CA ARG A 157 -15.17 -4.08 -15.51
C ARG A 157 -14.87 -2.59 -15.70
N LYS A 158 -13.60 -2.20 -15.77
CA LYS A 158 -13.21 -0.79 -15.99
C LYS A 158 -13.71 -0.25 -17.31
N LEU A 159 -13.74 -1.08 -18.35
CA LEU A 159 -14.35 -0.72 -19.63
C LEU A 159 -15.88 -0.59 -19.55
N LYS A 160 -16.55 -1.50 -18.81
CA LYS A 160 -17.98 -1.40 -18.53
C LYS A 160 -18.33 -0.11 -17.77
N GLU A 161 -17.57 0.21 -16.71
CA GLU A 161 -17.73 1.44 -15.94
C GLU A 161 -17.57 2.69 -16.83
N ALA A 162 -16.55 2.74 -17.67
CA ALA A 162 -16.32 3.86 -18.57
C ALA A 162 -17.43 4.01 -19.63
N THR A 163 -17.90 2.90 -20.21
CA THR A 163 -18.98 2.90 -21.20
C THR A 163 -20.31 3.36 -20.59
N LEU A 164 -20.66 2.83 -19.41
CA LEU A 164 -21.85 3.24 -18.66
C LEU A 164 -21.82 4.70 -18.23
N ALA A 165 -20.64 5.17 -17.76
CA ALA A 165 -20.46 6.56 -17.38
C ALA A 165 -20.66 7.51 -18.58
N TRP A 166 -20.13 7.15 -19.75
CA TRP A 166 -20.32 7.90 -20.97
C TRP A 166 -21.80 7.90 -21.42
N GLN A 167 -22.49 6.76 -21.39
CA GLN A 167 -23.93 6.66 -21.72
C GLN A 167 -24.80 7.44 -20.75
N LEU A 168 -24.47 7.41 -19.46
CA LEU A 168 -25.22 8.14 -18.45
C LEU A 168 -25.16 9.65 -18.71
N GLU A 169 -23.99 10.18 -19.04
CA GLU A 169 -23.79 11.62 -19.34
C GLU A 169 -24.42 12.07 -20.68
N GLN A 170 -24.81 11.13 -21.56
CA GLN A 170 -25.64 11.45 -22.73
C GLN A 170 -27.11 11.67 -22.34
N ARG A 171 -27.57 11.11 -21.22
CA ARG A 171 -28.97 11.13 -20.81
C ARG A 171 -29.27 12.03 -19.62
N TRP A 172 -28.31 12.24 -18.74
CA TRP A 172 -28.45 13.00 -17.52
C TRP A 172 -27.58 14.25 -17.50
N SER A 173 -28.09 15.33 -16.91
CA SER A 173 -27.29 16.52 -16.65
C SER A 173 -26.24 16.25 -15.58
N LYS A 174 -25.15 16.99 -15.60
CA LYS A 174 -24.09 16.94 -14.60
C LYS A 174 -24.62 17.13 -13.17
N ASP A 175 -25.52 18.09 -12.97
CA ASP A 175 -26.13 18.35 -11.65
C ASP A 175 -26.98 17.14 -11.19
N ARG A 176 -27.72 16.50 -12.09
CA ARG A 176 -28.47 15.28 -11.78
C ARG A 176 -27.53 14.13 -11.37
N ILE A 177 -26.41 13.95 -12.07
CA ILE A 177 -25.41 12.92 -11.76
C ILE A 177 -24.76 13.21 -10.40
N LEU A 178 -24.35 14.44 -10.17
CA LEU A 178 -23.73 14.84 -8.91
C LEU A 178 -24.69 14.65 -7.73
N THR A 179 -25.94 15.06 -7.89
CA THR A 179 -26.98 14.86 -6.88
C THR A 179 -27.22 13.39 -6.58
N ALA A 180 -27.32 12.55 -7.62
CA ALA A 180 -27.48 11.11 -7.47
C ALA A 180 -26.25 10.47 -6.80
N TYR A 181 -25.05 10.90 -7.15
CA TYR A 181 -23.81 10.48 -6.51
C TYR A 181 -23.80 10.80 -5.02
N LEU A 182 -24.05 12.07 -4.66
CA LEU A 182 -24.09 12.54 -3.27
C LEU A 182 -25.19 11.84 -2.44
N ASN A 183 -26.28 11.45 -3.05
CA ASN A 183 -27.35 10.67 -2.41
C ASN A 183 -27.00 9.17 -2.22
N THR A 184 -25.88 8.67 -2.78
CA THR A 184 -25.62 7.22 -2.84
C THR A 184 -24.32 6.78 -2.20
N ILE A 185 -23.32 7.67 -2.10
CA ILE A 185 -22.01 7.31 -1.57
C ILE A 185 -22.05 7.12 -0.05
N TYR A 186 -21.14 6.29 0.43
CA TYR A 186 -20.95 6.03 1.85
C TYR A 186 -19.97 7.03 2.46
N PHE A 187 -20.38 7.71 3.50
CA PHE A 187 -19.61 8.73 4.21
C PHE A 187 -18.99 8.23 5.54
N GLY A 188 -19.13 6.96 5.88
CA GLY A 188 -18.74 6.45 7.20
C GLY A 188 -19.91 6.48 8.18
N ASN A 189 -19.70 5.90 9.37
CA ASN A 189 -20.63 5.92 10.50
C ASN A 189 -22.08 5.53 10.11
N GLY A 190 -22.24 4.54 9.21
CA GLY A 190 -23.56 4.10 8.75
C GLY A 190 -24.29 5.09 7.82
N ALA A 191 -23.67 6.21 7.46
CA ALA A 191 -24.29 7.28 6.68
C ALA A 191 -24.15 7.02 5.16
N TYR A 192 -25.22 6.61 4.53
CA TYR A 192 -25.35 6.53 3.09
C TYR A 192 -26.14 7.74 2.55
N GLY A 193 -25.49 8.52 1.69
CA GLY A 193 -26.03 9.77 1.14
C GLY A 193 -25.79 10.98 2.03
N ILE A 194 -25.77 12.15 1.38
CA ILE A 194 -25.34 13.43 1.98
C ILE A 194 -26.25 13.93 3.09
N GLU A 195 -27.56 13.76 2.97
CA GLU A 195 -28.50 14.19 4.01
C GLU A 195 -28.29 13.39 5.30
N MET A 196 -28.10 12.07 5.16
CA MET A 196 -27.81 11.23 6.32
C MET A 196 -26.44 11.56 6.92
N ALA A 197 -25.41 11.78 6.09
CA ALA A 197 -24.09 12.18 6.55
C ALA A 197 -24.16 13.52 7.32
N SER A 198 -24.88 14.50 6.80
CA SER A 198 -25.09 15.79 7.47
C SER A 198 -25.70 15.62 8.84
N ARG A 199 -26.72 14.77 8.99
CA ARG A 199 -27.37 14.50 10.29
C ARG A 199 -26.48 13.71 11.24
N VAL A 200 -25.79 12.69 10.74
CA VAL A 200 -24.93 11.85 11.57
C VAL A 200 -23.75 12.62 12.16
N TYR A 201 -23.10 13.45 11.36
CA TYR A 201 -21.87 14.14 11.77
C TYR A 201 -22.13 15.51 12.43
N PHE A 202 -23.26 16.15 12.14
CA PHE A 202 -23.49 17.56 12.55
C PHE A 202 -24.90 17.85 13.07
N ASP A 203 -25.81 16.88 13.06
CA ASP A 203 -27.23 17.06 13.37
C ASP A 203 -27.89 18.21 12.56
N LYS A 204 -27.51 18.34 11.28
CA LYS A 204 -27.95 19.36 10.34
C LYS A 204 -28.56 18.75 9.09
N HIS A 205 -29.41 19.54 8.40
CA HIS A 205 -29.77 19.18 7.01
C HIS A 205 -28.62 19.45 6.04
N ALA A 206 -28.56 18.69 4.93
CA ALA A 206 -27.51 18.84 3.90
C ALA A 206 -27.47 20.26 3.29
N LYS A 207 -28.56 21.00 3.33
CA LYS A 207 -28.66 22.40 2.91
C LYS A 207 -27.94 23.37 3.85
N GLU A 208 -27.78 22.97 5.11
CA GLU A 208 -27.25 23.83 6.20
C GLU A 208 -25.72 23.60 6.40
N LEU A 209 -25.11 22.71 5.62
CA LEU A 209 -23.68 22.45 5.70
C LEU A 209 -22.88 23.72 5.41
N THR A 210 -22.00 24.07 6.35
CA THR A 210 -21.03 25.15 6.20
C THR A 210 -19.83 24.68 5.37
N LEU A 211 -18.93 25.59 5.01
CA LEU A 211 -17.72 25.24 4.26
C LEU A 211 -16.82 24.19 4.99
N PRO A 212 -16.50 24.33 6.31
CA PRO A 212 -15.74 23.32 7.02
C PRO A 212 -16.46 21.97 7.11
N ASP A 213 -17.78 21.95 7.30
CA ASP A 213 -18.59 20.74 7.32
C ASP A 213 -18.52 20.02 5.96
N ALA A 214 -18.74 20.77 4.89
CA ALA A 214 -18.70 20.28 3.51
C ALA A 214 -17.32 19.73 3.12
N ALA A 215 -16.25 20.42 3.51
CA ALA A 215 -14.89 19.98 3.25
C ALA A 215 -14.53 18.69 4.03
N LEU A 216 -15.00 18.56 5.28
CA LEU A 216 -14.84 17.34 6.05
C LEU A 216 -15.57 16.18 5.36
N LEU A 217 -16.87 16.32 5.07
CA LEU A 217 -17.65 15.27 4.42
C LEU A 217 -17.10 14.90 3.05
N ALA A 218 -16.67 15.86 2.24
CA ALA A 218 -16.08 15.58 0.93
C ALA A 218 -14.76 14.78 1.03
N GLY A 219 -14.07 14.84 2.15
CA GLY A 219 -12.86 14.08 2.42
C GLY A 219 -13.10 12.60 2.76
N LEU A 220 -14.25 12.25 3.33
CA LEU A 220 -14.54 10.93 3.87
C LEU A 220 -14.63 9.79 2.83
N PRO A 221 -15.27 9.95 1.65
CA PRO A 221 -15.52 8.85 0.73
C PRO A 221 -14.27 8.12 0.25
N ALA A 222 -13.11 8.80 0.23
CA ALA A 222 -11.84 8.19 -0.16
C ALA A 222 -11.43 7.03 0.77
N SER A 223 -11.64 7.17 2.09
CA SER A 223 -11.41 6.13 3.10
C SER A 223 -12.17 6.48 4.38
N PRO A 224 -13.48 6.18 4.47
CA PRO A 224 -14.33 6.65 5.56
C PRO A 224 -13.84 6.26 6.96
N GLY A 225 -13.29 5.06 7.11
CA GLY A 225 -12.76 4.60 8.39
C GLY A 225 -11.44 5.28 8.78
N THR A 226 -10.56 5.59 7.81
CA THR A 226 -9.29 6.28 8.07
C THR A 226 -9.51 7.74 8.44
N TYR A 227 -10.49 8.38 7.83
CA TYR A 227 -10.78 9.81 8.00
C TYR A 227 -11.96 10.07 8.93
N ASP A 228 -12.39 9.07 9.70
CA ASP A 228 -13.44 9.23 10.71
C ASP A 228 -13.00 10.23 11.80
N PRO A 229 -13.69 11.37 11.97
CA PRO A 229 -13.30 12.39 12.94
C PRO A 229 -13.42 11.91 14.40
N ALA A 230 -14.27 10.92 14.68
CA ALA A 230 -14.39 10.34 16.02
C ALA A 230 -13.23 9.40 16.36
N ALA A 231 -12.74 8.64 15.38
CA ALA A 231 -11.70 7.64 15.59
C ALA A 231 -10.28 8.19 15.32
N ASN A 232 -10.14 9.08 14.33
CA ASN A 232 -8.85 9.59 13.86
C ASN A 232 -8.91 11.10 13.58
N PRO A 233 -9.08 11.96 14.59
CA PRO A 233 -9.30 13.40 14.42
C PRO A 233 -8.17 14.10 13.65
N GLU A 234 -6.91 13.71 13.88
CA GLU A 234 -5.76 14.27 13.16
C GLU A 234 -5.78 13.95 11.65
N ALA A 235 -6.09 12.70 11.29
CA ALA A 235 -6.23 12.30 9.90
C ALA A 235 -7.43 12.96 9.22
N ALA A 236 -8.55 13.09 9.93
CA ALA A 236 -9.75 13.82 9.47
C ALA A 236 -9.45 15.30 9.21
N LYS A 237 -8.75 15.96 10.13
CA LYS A 237 -8.32 17.35 9.99
C LYS A 237 -7.38 17.52 8.80
N ALA A 238 -6.35 16.70 8.69
CA ALA A 238 -5.40 16.75 7.57
C ALA A 238 -6.10 16.52 6.22
N ARG A 239 -7.10 15.63 6.18
CA ARG A 239 -7.89 15.38 4.97
C ARG A 239 -8.79 16.57 4.63
N ARG A 240 -9.46 17.18 5.61
CA ARG A 240 -10.24 18.42 5.44
C ARG A 240 -9.36 19.54 4.89
N THR A 241 -8.19 19.78 5.48
CA THR A 241 -7.18 20.75 4.99
C THR A 241 -6.81 20.51 3.54
N THR A 242 -6.66 19.23 3.15
CA THR A 242 -6.39 18.86 1.75
C THR A 242 -7.53 19.26 0.82
N VAL A 243 -8.80 19.01 1.19
CA VAL A 243 -9.97 19.40 0.41
C VAL A 243 -10.03 20.93 0.26
N LEU A 244 -9.89 21.65 1.38
CA LEU A 244 -9.91 23.13 1.39
C LEU A 244 -8.79 23.71 0.51
N ARG A 245 -7.59 23.14 0.57
CA ARG A 245 -6.47 23.55 -0.30
C ARG A 245 -6.79 23.36 -1.77
N LEU A 246 -7.37 22.21 -2.13
CA LEU A 246 -7.79 21.94 -3.53
C LEU A 246 -8.89 22.90 -3.99
N MET A 247 -9.81 23.28 -3.11
CA MET A 247 -10.83 24.31 -3.42
C MET A 247 -10.20 25.69 -3.62
N LEU A 248 -9.21 26.06 -2.81
CA LEU A 248 -8.46 27.32 -2.95
C LEU A 248 -7.66 27.35 -4.25
N GLU A 249 -6.92 26.28 -4.56
CA GLU A 249 -6.14 26.16 -5.82
C GLU A 249 -7.01 26.22 -7.08
N GLN A 250 -8.28 25.85 -6.97
CA GLN A 250 -9.26 25.94 -8.05
C GLN A 250 -10.03 27.26 -8.05
N GLY A 251 -9.74 28.17 -7.13
CA GLY A 251 -10.41 29.47 -7.04
C GLY A 251 -11.88 29.41 -6.59
N LEU A 252 -12.29 28.31 -5.93
CA LEU A 252 -13.65 28.10 -5.45
C LEU A 252 -13.90 28.81 -4.11
N ILE A 253 -12.85 29.08 -3.35
CA ILE A 253 -12.87 29.79 -2.07
C ILE A 253 -11.75 30.83 -2.00
N THR A 254 -11.89 31.82 -1.12
CA THR A 254 -10.84 32.82 -0.90
C THR A 254 -9.79 32.34 0.12
N PRO A 255 -8.58 32.94 0.18
CA PRO A 255 -7.60 32.63 1.22
C PRO A 255 -8.12 32.89 2.65
N THR A 256 -9.08 33.79 2.82
CA THR A 256 -9.73 34.05 4.12
C THR A 256 -10.68 32.90 4.47
N ASP A 257 -11.53 32.47 3.53
CA ASP A 257 -12.44 31.32 3.75
C ASP A 257 -11.64 30.04 4.07
N TYR A 258 -10.51 29.82 3.36
CA TYR A 258 -9.62 28.70 3.64
C TYR A 258 -9.16 28.68 5.09
N ARG A 259 -8.59 29.81 5.58
CA ARG A 259 -8.08 29.90 6.97
C ARG A 259 -9.17 29.68 7.99
N THR A 260 -10.30 30.37 7.84
CA THR A 260 -11.44 30.27 8.76
C THR A 260 -11.98 28.82 8.81
N ALA A 261 -12.10 28.16 7.66
CA ALA A 261 -12.60 26.79 7.60
C ALA A 261 -11.60 25.76 8.14
N ASP A 262 -10.28 25.98 7.93
CA ASP A 262 -9.23 25.07 8.41
C ASP A 262 -9.05 25.14 9.94
N GLU A 263 -9.26 26.33 10.52
CA GLU A 263 -9.21 26.55 11.97
C GLU A 263 -10.48 26.09 12.70
N SER A 264 -11.57 25.81 11.98
CA SER A 264 -12.83 25.36 12.59
C SER A 264 -12.65 24.02 13.32
N PRO A 265 -13.28 23.79 14.48
CA PRO A 265 -13.22 22.53 15.20
C PRO A 265 -13.82 21.39 14.36
N LEU A 266 -13.45 20.17 14.70
CA LEU A 266 -14.14 18.96 14.23
C LEU A 266 -15.38 18.71 15.11
N PRO A 267 -16.37 17.92 14.62
CA PRO A 267 -17.45 17.47 15.50
C PRO A 267 -16.90 16.59 16.60
N GLU A 268 -17.44 16.76 17.83
CA GLU A 268 -17.05 15.92 18.95
C GLU A 268 -17.57 14.49 18.77
N PRO A 269 -16.82 13.46 19.23
CA PRO A 269 -17.22 12.05 19.06
C PRO A 269 -18.62 11.74 19.64
N GLU A 270 -19.02 12.43 20.71
CA GLU A 270 -20.33 12.26 21.34
C GLU A 270 -21.49 12.81 20.49
N ASP A 271 -21.24 13.78 19.64
CA ASP A 271 -22.23 14.41 18.78
C ASP A 271 -22.46 13.64 17.47
N ILE A 272 -21.58 12.67 17.15
CA ILE A 272 -21.73 11.85 15.96
C ILE A 272 -22.78 10.77 16.21
N GLY A 273 -24.00 11.02 15.75
CA GLY A 273 -25.16 10.14 15.95
C GLY A 273 -25.28 9.01 14.92
N VAL A 274 -25.80 7.85 15.36
CA VAL A 274 -25.96 6.66 14.51
C VAL A 274 -27.42 6.33 14.27
N PRO A 275 -27.90 6.36 13.03
CA PRO A 275 -29.24 5.87 12.72
C PRO A 275 -29.32 4.35 12.80
N GLY A 276 -30.21 3.80 13.65
CA GLY A 276 -30.67 2.42 13.53
C GLY A 276 -29.83 1.30 14.12
N SER A 277 -28.73 1.59 14.83
CA SER A 277 -27.90 0.54 15.46
C SER A 277 -28.28 0.29 16.92
N ARG A 278 -29.30 -0.52 17.11
CA ARG A 278 -29.69 -1.05 18.42
C ARG A 278 -29.24 -2.53 18.50
N GLY A 279 -27.96 -2.80 18.79
CA GLY A 279 -27.57 -4.20 18.92
C GLY A 279 -26.13 -4.43 19.40
N ARG A 280 -25.92 -5.55 20.10
CA ARG A 280 -24.62 -6.01 20.63
C ARG A 280 -23.58 -6.35 19.55
N VAL A 281 -23.93 -6.32 18.26
CA VAL A 281 -23.13 -6.73 17.09
C VAL A 281 -23.06 -5.63 16.03
N GLY A 282 -23.12 -4.36 16.43
CA GLY A 282 -23.15 -3.22 15.50
C GLY A 282 -21.99 -3.22 14.50
N TYR A 283 -20.79 -3.51 14.95
CA TYR A 283 -19.59 -3.60 14.11
C TYR A 283 -19.71 -4.65 13.00
N PHE A 284 -20.21 -5.85 13.34
CA PHE A 284 -20.39 -6.90 12.36
C PHE A 284 -21.54 -6.60 11.40
N ALA A 285 -22.66 -6.08 11.88
CA ALA A 285 -23.79 -5.72 11.03
C ALA A 285 -23.39 -4.63 10.01
N GLU A 286 -22.59 -3.65 10.44
CA GLU A 286 -22.08 -2.61 9.55
C GLU A 286 -21.09 -3.19 8.51
N TYR A 287 -20.19 -4.08 8.92
CA TYR A 287 -19.31 -4.81 8.00
C TYR A 287 -20.10 -5.58 6.93
N VAL A 288 -21.17 -6.27 7.32
CA VAL A 288 -22.06 -6.98 6.39
C VAL A 288 -22.70 -6.02 5.37
N LYS A 289 -23.21 -4.87 5.82
CA LYS A 289 -23.78 -3.87 4.91
C LYS A 289 -22.74 -3.38 3.90
N GLN A 290 -21.51 -3.08 4.37
CA GLN A 290 -20.41 -2.62 3.52
C GLN A 290 -20.02 -3.65 2.46
N GLN A 291 -20.10 -4.95 2.77
CA GLN A 291 -19.90 -6.01 1.77
C GLN A 291 -21.01 -6.08 0.73
N LEU A 292 -22.28 -5.88 1.14
CA LEU A 292 -23.44 -6.08 0.27
C LEU A 292 -23.70 -4.91 -0.68
N VAL A 293 -23.47 -3.69 -0.24
CA VAL A 293 -23.78 -2.50 -1.05
C VAL A 293 -23.08 -2.49 -2.42
N PRO A 294 -21.79 -2.89 -2.55
CA PRO A 294 -21.13 -2.98 -3.86
C PRO A 294 -21.74 -4.01 -4.81
N TYR A 295 -22.43 -5.04 -4.29
CA TYR A 295 -22.99 -6.14 -5.07
C TYR A 295 -24.46 -5.92 -5.46
N TYR A 296 -25.27 -5.49 -4.49
CA TYR A 296 -26.71 -5.36 -4.64
C TYR A 296 -27.15 -3.90 -4.84
N GLY A 297 -26.24 -2.94 -4.63
CA GLY A 297 -26.56 -1.51 -4.61
C GLY A 297 -27.27 -1.09 -3.34
N SER A 298 -27.08 0.18 -2.93
CA SER A 298 -27.65 0.71 -1.68
C SER A 298 -29.19 0.65 -1.65
N GLY A 299 -29.86 0.86 -2.80
CA GLY A 299 -31.33 0.79 -2.89
C GLY A 299 -31.90 -0.58 -2.54
N GLU A 300 -31.32 -1.66 -3.04
CA GLU A 300 -31.75 -3.02 -2.74
C GLU A 300 -31.37 -3.43 -1.31
N VAL A 301 -30.16 -3.09 -0.84
CA VAL A 301 -29.71 -3.42 0.51
C VAL A 301 -30.61 -2.79 1.56
N PHE A 302 -30.98 -1.52 1.42
CA PHE A 302 -31.73 -0.79 2.45
C PHE A 302 -33.25 -0.76 2.20
N GLY A 303 -33.72 -0.79 0.95
CA GLY A 303 -35.15 -0.65 0.60
C GLY A 303 -35.76 -1.85 -0.12
N GLY A 304 -34.94 -2.81 -0.56
CA GLY A 304 -35.40 -3.96 -1.35
C GLY A 304 -36.07 -5.09 -0.54
N GLY A 305 -36.00 -5.03 0.79
CA GLY A 305 -36.57 -6.05 1.67
C GLY A 305 -35.73 -7.33 1.75
N LEU A 306 -34.41 -7.22 1.61
CA LEU A 306 -33.49 -8.35 1.65
C LEU A 306 -33.48 -9.03 3.01
N LYS A 307 -33.48 -10.37 3.01
CA LYS A 307 -33.17 -11.20 4.17
C LYS A 307 -31.74 -11.70 4.01
N ILE A 308 -30.88 -11.30 4.93
CA ILE A 308 -29.45 -11.58 4.87
C ILE A 308 -29.11 -12.51 6.02
N TYR A 309 -28.68 -13.70 5.70
CA TYR A 309 -28.26 -14.72 6.65
C TYR A 309 -26.76 -14.69 6.78
N THR A 310 -26.26 -14.50 7.99
CA THR A 310 -24.85 -14.33 8.28
C THR A 310 -24.26 -15.52 9.02
N SER A 311 -22.94 -15.53 9.14
CA SER A 311 -22.18 -16.59 9.80
C SER A 311 -21.93 -16.34 11.28
N ILE A 312 -22.25 -15.14 11.82
CA ILE A 312 -21.91 -14.77 13.20
C ILE A 312 -22.64 -15.64 14.22
N ASP A 313 -21.90 -16.25 15.12
CA ASP A 313 -22.45 -16.97 16.27
C ASP A 313 -22.51 -16.05 17.48
N LEU A 314 -23.71 -15.87 18.06
CA LEU A 314 -23.93 -14.92 19.13
C LEU A 314 -23.31 -15.33 20.47
N GLU A 315 -23.18 -16.64 20.71
CA GLU A 315 -22.52 -17.12 21.93
C GLU A 315 -21.00 -16.93 21.79
N LEU A 316 -20.41 -17.23 20.61
CA LEU A 316 -19.00 -16.95 20.35
C LEU A 316 -18.72 -15.44 20.40
N GLN A 317 -19.63 -14.61 19.88
CA GLN A 317 -19.51 -13.16 19.97
C GLN A 317 -19.52 -12.66 21.43
N LYS A 318 -20.36 -13.25 22.27
CA LYS A 318 -20.40 -12.98 23.72
C LYS A 318 -19.12 -13.44 24.40
N GLN A 319 -18.66 -14.66 24.11
CA GLN A 319 -17.43 -15.22 24.67
C GLN A 319 -16.18 -14.41 24.29
N ALA A 320 -16.13 -13.89 23.04
CA ALA A 320 -15.06 -13.01 22.61
C ALA A 320 -14.99 -11.72 23.45
N ARG A 321 -16.14 -11.12 23.69
CA ARG A 321 -16.24 -9.95 24.56
C ARG A 321 -15.83 -10.26 25.99
N GLU A 322 -16.35 -11.34 26.59
CA GLU A 322 -16.02 -11.75 27.95
C GLU A 322 -14.52 -12.08 28.11
N ALA A 323 -13.90 -12.70 27.10
CA ALA A 323 -12.47 -12.96 27.11
C ALA A 323 -11.65 -11.65 27.13
N ILE A 324 -12.10 -10.62 26.40
CA ILE A 324 -11.46 -9.30 26.39
C ILE A 324 -11.73 -8.59 27.73
N ASP A 325 -12.98 -8.50 28.17
CA ASP A 325 -13.36 -7.78 29.41
C ASP A 325 -12.66 -8.36 30.65
N ASN A 326 -12.40 -9.67 30.69
CA ASN A 326 -11.67 -10.32 31.77
C ASN A 326 -10.21 -9.90 31.89
N TRP A 327 -9.54 -9.61 30.78
CA TRP A 327 -8.13 -9.24 30.75
C TRP A 327 -7.89 -7.73 30.59
N LEU A 328 -8.89 -7.00 30.10
CA LEU A 328 -8.86 -5.56 29.87
C LEU A 328 -10.09 -4.86 30.51
N PRO A 329 -10.20 -4.89 31.85
CA PRO A 329 -11.37 -4.35 32.54
C PRO A 329 -11.43 -2.81 32.60
N ASP A 330 -10.30 -2.10 32.38
CA ASP A 330 -10.26 -0.63 32.42
C ASP A 330 -10.58 -0.05 31.03
N ALA A 331 -11.72 0.57 30.91
CA ALA A 331 -12.16 1.23 29.67
C ALA A 331 -11.25 2.42 29.22
N ARG A 332 -10.33 2.89 30.06
CA ARG A 332 -9.32 3.91 29.73
C ARG A 332 -7.96 3.30 29.38
N GLY A 333 -7.82 2.01 29.58
CA GLY A 333 -6.66 1.21 29.22
C GLY A 333 -6.58 0.93 27.72
N PRO A 334 -5.68 0.01 27.32
CA PRO A 334 -5.66 -0.48 25.96
C PRO A 334 -6.95 -1.23 25.62
N ALA A 335 -7.38 -1.14 24.36
CA ALA A 335 -8.49 -1.90 23.80
C ALA A 335 -7.99 -3.15 23.08
N ALA A 336 -8.92 -4.07 22.76
CA ALA A 336 -8.62 -5.22 21.91
C ALA A 336 -9.57 -5.30 20.72
N ALA A 337 -9.08 -5.93 19.65
CA ALA A 337 -9.90 -6.44 18.56
C ALA A 337 -9.67 -7.93 18.41
N LEU A 338 -10.76 -8.67 18.16
CA LEU A 338 -10.73 -10.13 18.01
C LEU A 338 -11.56 -10.52 16.79
N VAL A 339 -11.02 -11.39 15.94
CA VAL A 339 -11.74 -12.01 14.83
C VAL A 339 -11.51 -13.53 14.87
N ALA A 340 -12.59 -14.29 14.80
CA ALA A 340 -12.56 -15.73 14.73
C ALA A 340 -13.16 -16.21 13.39
N ILE A 341 -12.45 -17.12 12.70
CA ILE A 341 -12.83 -17.70 11.41
C ILE A 341 -12.77 -19.23 11.50
N ASP A 342 -13.77 -19.92 10.92
CA ASP A 342 -13.69 -21.34 10.65
C ASP A 342 -12.80 -21.56 9.42
N PRO A 343 -11.65 -22.22 9.54
CA PRO A 343 -10.73 -22.43 8.43
C PRO A 343 -11.31 -23.26 7.28
N ARG A 344 -12.22 -24.20 7.60
CA ARG A 344 -12.75 -25.22 6.68
C ARG A 344 -13.69 -24.63 5.63
N ASP A 345 -14.39 -23.55 5.97
CA ASP A 345 -15.37 -22.93 5.09
C ASP A 345 -15.32 -21.41 5.03
N GLY A 346 -14.38 -20.76 5.74
CA GLY A 346 -14.13 -19.34 5.71
C GLY A 346 -15.17 -18.47 6.42
N ARG A 347 -16.08 -19.05 7.22
CA ARG A 347 -17.10 -18.30 7.99
C ARG A 347 -16.47 -17.46 9.09
N VAL A 348 -16.91 -16.19 9.17
CA VAL A 348 -16.59 -15.32 10.31
C VAL A 348 -17.52 -15.65 11.46
N LEU A 349 -17.00 -16.31 12.49
CA LEU A 349 -17.77 -16.79 13.63
C LEU A 349 -17.96 -15.74 14.71
N ALA A 350 -16.93 -14.92 14.98
CA ALA A 350 -16.98 -13.81 15.91
C ALA A 350 -16.16 -12.63 15.40
N MET A 351 -16.60 -11.40 15.71
CA MET A 351 -15.92 -10.16 15.34
C MET A 351 -16.12 -9.11 16.44
N HIS A 352 -15.11 -8.87 17.25
CA HIS A 352 -15.08 -7.79 18.23
C HIS A 352 -14.22 -6.65 17.69
N GLY A 353 -14.83 -5.54 17.35
CA GLY A 353 -14.17 -4.36 16.73
C GLY A 353 -14.11 -3.14 17.64
N GLY A 354 -14.44 -3.30 18.93
CA GLY A 354 -14.45 -2.25 19.94
C GLY A 354 -15.58 -2.42 20.94
N ASP A 355 -15.53 -1.70 22.06
CA ASP A 355 -16.45 -1.90 23.19
C ASP A 355 -17.80 -1.23 23.02
N ASN A 356 -17.83 -0.10 22.34
CA ASN A 356 -19.04 0.71 22.22
C ASN A 356 -19.24 1.26 20.80
N PHE A 357 -20.05 0.55 20.02
CA PHE A 357 -20.40 0.96 18.66
C PHE A 357 -21.13 2.30 18.58
N ARG A 358 -21.78 2.75 19.65
CA ARG A 358 -22.45 4.07 19.68
C ARG A 358 -21.46 5.21 19.88
N LYS A 359 -20.38 4.99 20.64
CA LYS A 359 -19.32 5.98 20.85
C LYS A 359 -18.37 6.07 19.66
N SER A 360 -18.00 4.94 19.10
CA SER A 360 -17.13 4.86 17.93
C SER A 360 -17.59 3.75 17.02
N GLN A 361 -17.83 4.04 15.74
CA GLN A 361 -18.18 3.05 14.73
C GLN A 361 -16.97 2.56 13.96
N PHE A 362 -15.81 3.09 14.27
CA PHE A 362 -14.56 2.60 13.74
C PHE A 362 -14.36 1.14 14.18
N ASN A 363 -14.51 0.23 13.22
CA ASN A 363 -14.36 -1.20 13.45
C ASN A 363 -12.88 -1.58 13.47
N LEU A 364 -12.27 -1.65 14.65
CA LEU A 364 -10.87 -2.03 14.81
C LEU A 364 -10.55 -3.38 14.16
N ALA A 365 -11.51 -4.31 14.14
CA ALA A 365 -11.32 -5.63 13.55
C ALA A 365 -11.15 -5.61 12.03
N VAL A 366 -11.70 -4.60 11.34
CA VAL A 366 -11.73 -4.49 9.87
C VAL A 366 -10.97 -3.27 9.36
N GLN A 367 -11.17 -2.12 10.00
CA GLN A 367 -10.65 -0.82 9.59
C GLN A 367 -9.35 -0.46 10.33
N GLY A 368 -9.11 -1.09 11.50
CA GLY A 368 -7.91 -0.90 12.32
C GLY A 368 -6.67 -1.43 11.61
N GLN A 369 -6.01 -0.55 10.86
CA GLN A 369 -4.75 -0.85 10.21
C GLN A 369 -3.62 -0.68 11.22
N ARG A 370 -3.07 -1.81 11.72
CA ARG A 370 -2.08 -1.85 12.78
C ARG A 370 -0.84 -2.61 12.37
N GLN A 371 0.33 -2.12 12.75
CA GLN A 371 1.57 -2.83 12.49
C GLN A 371 1.56 -4.16 13.22
N THR A 372 1.83 -5.24 12.47
CA THR A 372 1.74 -6.61 12.97
C THR A 372 2.99 -7.05 13.72
N GLY A 373 4.11 -6.34 13.53
CA GLY A 373 5.39 -6.78 14.05
C GLY A 373 5.67 -8.23 13.63
N SER A 374 6.26 -9.00 14.53
CA SER A 374 6.65 -10.39 14.26
C SER A 374 5.50 -11.35 13.88
N ALA A 375 4.22 -10.96 14.03
CA ALA A 375 3.11 -11.77 13.52
C ALA A 375 3.07 -11.86 11.99
N PHE A 376 3.86 -11.04 11.29
CA PHE A 376 4.03 -11.12 9.82
C PHE A 376 5.06 -12.17 9.38
N LYS A 377 5.92 -12.64 10.27
CA LYS A 377 6.99 -13.61 9.95
C LYS A 377 6.51 -14.91 9.29
N PRO A 378 5.33 -15.47 9.61
CA PRO A 378 4.81 -16.63 8.89
C PRO A 378 4.66 -16.44 7.38
N PHE A 379 4.45 -15.22 6.88
CA PHE A 379 4.44 -14.96 5.43
C PHE A 379 5.83 -15.10 4.81
N VAL A 380 6.87 -14.67 5.52
CA VAL A 380 8.28 -14.87 5.11
C VAL A 380 8.63 -16.35 5.12
N LEU A 381 8.26 -17.06 6.20
CA LEU A 381 8.51 -18.49 6.33
C LEU A 381 7.81 -19.29 5.22
N THR A 382 6.53 -19.00 4.95
CA THR A 382 5.78 -19.62 3.86
C THR A 382 6.47 -19.36 2.51
N THR A 383 6.89 -18.11 2.26
CA THR A 383 7.61 -17.76 1.02
C THR A 383 8.92 -18.52 0.90
N ALA A 384 9.65 -18.71 2.00
CA ALA A 384 10.92 -19.46 2.00
C ALA A 384 10.69 -20.93 1.68
N VAL A 385 9.70 -21.57 2.32
CA VAL A 385 9.36 -22.98 2.09
C VAL A 385 8.89 -23.19 0.64
N GLU A 386 8.01 -22.33 0.11
CA GLU A 386 7.58 -22.37 -1.30
C GLU A 386 8.72 -22.18 -2.31
N GLN A 387 9.77 -21.45 -1.94
CA GLN A 387 10.98 -21.32 -2.74
C GLN A 387 11.95 -22.49 -2.53
N GLY A 388 11.53 -23.51 -1.80
CA GLY A 388 12.30 -24.71 -1.53
C GLY A 388 13.37 -24.55 -0.44
N ILE A 389 13.43 -23.43 0.28
CA ILE A 389 14.38 -23.21 1.37
C ILE A 389 13.94 -24.02 2.59
N SER A 390 14.81 -24.95 3.02
CA SER A 390 14.56 -25.75 4.21
C SER A 390 14.62 -24.89 5.48
N PRO A 391 13.68 -25.07 6.43
CA PRO A 391 13.74 -24.44 7.75
C PRO A 391 14.99 -24.79 8.58
N GLN A 392 15.73 -25.82 8.19
CA GLN A 392 17.02 -26.20 8.79
C GLN A 392 18.20 -25.32 8.31
N THR A 393 17.97 -24.42 7.35
CA THR A 393 18.97 -23.44 6.90
C THR A 393 19.40 -22.56 8.06
N VAL A 394 20.72 -22.46 8.27
CA VAL A 394 21.33 -21.69 9.37
C VAL A 394 21.65 -20.28 8.92
N PHE A 395 21.26 -19.32 9.72
CA PHE A 395 21.70 -17.92 9.64
C PHE A 395 22.34 -17.52 10.97
N THR A 396 23.12 -16.43 10.97
CA THR A 396 23.71 -15.93 12.21
C THR A 396 22.79 -14.87 12.84
N SER A 397 22.34 -15.14 14.06
CA SER A 397 21.66 -14.17 14.89
C SER A 397 22.68 -13.24 15.55
N GLU A 398 22.84 -12.05 15.02
CA GLU A 398 23.76 -11.00 15.49
C GLU A 398 23.22 -9.61 15.07
N PRO A 399 23.71 -8.48 15.61
CA PRO A 399 23.39 -7.17 15.09
C PRO A 399 23.67 -7.12 13.58
N THR A 400 22.62 -7.03 12.80
CA THR A 400 22.70 -7.17 11.34
C THR A 400 22.50 -5.85 10.63
N VAL A 401 23.34 -5.56 9.65
CA VAL A 401 23.20 -4.39 8.78
C VAL A 401 22.94 -4.85 7.36
N ILE A 402 21.78 -4.56 6.83
CA ILE A 402 21.39 -4.86 5.45
C ILE A 402 21.59 -3.61 4.60
N ASN A 403 22.39 -3.75 3.54
CA ASN A 403 22.57 -2.69 2.56
C ASN A 403 21.38 -2.70 1.59
N LEU A 404 20.52 -1.70 1.70
CA LEU A 404 19.34 -1.52 0.82
C LEU A 404 19.70 -0.71 -0.43
N GLY A 405 20.97 -0.26 -0.47
CA GLY A 405 21.60 0.41 -1.54
C GLY A 405 21.53 1.92 -1.53
N ASP A 406 20.43 2.53 -1.19
CA ASP A 406 20.31 3.96 -0.92
C ASP A 406 20.58 4.28 0.58
N LYS A 407 20.43 3.27 1.44
CA LYS A 407 20.69 3.37 2.89
C LYS A 407 21.11 2.04 3.48
N LEU A 408 21.78 2.10 4.63
CA LEU A 408 22.05 0.96 5.49
C LEU A 408 20.90 0.81 6.49
N TRP A 409 20.36 -0.38 6.59
CA TRP A 409 19.32 -0.71 7.56
C TRP A 409 19.89 -1.58 8.67
N SER A 410 19.95 -1.03 9.89
CA SER A 410 20.37 -1.77 11.08
C SER A 410 19.18 -2.48 11.70
N VAL A 411 19.33 -3.78 11.92
CA VAL A 411 18.31 -4.63 12.53
C VAL A 411 18.84 -5.15 13.87
N HIS A 412 17.99 -5.05 14.87
CA HIS A 412 18.27 -5.53 16.23
C HIS A 412 17.18 -6.48 16.68
N ASN A 413 17.57 -7.46 17.50
CA ASN A 413 16.64 -8.32 18.18
C ASN A 413 16.01 -7.60 19.37
N TYR A 414 14.87 -8.12 19.81
CA TYR A 414 14.20 -7.66 21.01
C TYR A 414 15.17 -7.72 22.20
N GLU A 415 15.23 -6.64 22.97
CA GLU A 415 16.14 -6.47 24.14
C GLU A 415 17.64 -6.74 23.84
N GLY A 416 18.04 -6.73 22.57
CA GLY A 416 19.45 -6.97 22.18
C GLY A 416 19.93 -8.40 22.43
N SER A 417 19.03 -9.37 22.53
CA SER A 417 19.35 -10.79 22.71
C SER A 417 19.69 -11.45 21.36
N TYR A 418 20.82 -12.13 21.27
CA TYR A 418 21.27 -12.83 20.05
C TYR A 418 21.70 -14.26 20.38
N LEU A 419 21.39 -15.18 19.45
CA LEU A 419 21.58 -16.61 19.65
C LEU A 419 22.77 -17.21 18.85
N GLY A 420 23.48 -16.37 18.07
CA GLY A 420 24.54 -16.86 17.18
C GLY A 420 23.98 -17.66 15.99
N PRO A 421 24.70 -18.70 15.52
CA PRO A 421 24.22 -19.53 14.43
C PRO A 421 22.98 -20.34 14.84
N ILE A 422 21.82 -20.04 14.24
CA ILE A 422 20.54 -20.76 14.46
C ILE A 422 19.85 -21.03 13.13
N ASN A 423 19.05 -22.09 13.06
CA ASN A 423 18.25 -22.36 11.88
C ASN A 423 16.99 -21.51 11.84
N VAL A 424 16.31 -21.50 10.69
CA VAL A 424 15.08 -20.70 10.48
C VAL A 424 13.96 -21.16 11.41
N GLN A 425 13.86 -22.45 11.74
CA GLN A 425 12.88 -22.99 12.66
C GLN A 425 13.06 -22.38 14.06
N ASP A 426 14.27 -22.46 14.65
CA ASP A 426 14.56 -21.90 15.96
C ASP A 426 14.41 -20.38 15.97
N ALA A 427 14.84 -19.71 14.87
CA ALA A 427 14.62 -18.27 14.70
C ALA A 427 13.13 -17.90 14.68
N THR A 428 12.24 -18.78 14.20
CA THR A 428 10.78 -18.59 14.23
C THR A 428 10.23 -18.73 15.64
N ILE A 429 10.68 -19.78 16.37
CA ILE A 429 10.27 -20.08 17.75
C ILE A 429 10.59 -18.92 18.68
N HIS A 430 11.83 -18.39 18.57
CA HIS A 430 12.31 -17.26 19.39
C HIS A 430 12.02 -15.91 18.78
N SER A 431 11.39 -15.87 17.60
CA SER A 431 11.01 -14.62 16.89
C SER A 431 12.20 -13.71 16.58
N ASP A 432 13.35 -14.26 16.14
CA ASP A 432 14.59 -13.55 15.85
C ASP A 432 14.42 -12.58 14.67
N ASN A 433 14.71 -11.28 14.90
CA ASN A 433 14.60 -10.25 13.86
C ASN A 433 15.76 -10.27 12.88
N SER A 434 16.97 -10.52 13.39
CA SER A 434 18.20 -10.50 12.61
C SER A 434 18.17 -11.58 11.53
N VAL A 435 17.78 -12.82 11.88
CA VAL A 435 17.62 -13.93 10.95
C VAL A 435 16.51 -13.66 9.95
N TYR A 436 15.36 -13.13 10.40
CA TYR A 436 14.23 -12.84 9.51
C TYR A 436 14.51 -11.69 8.54
N ALA A 437 15.30 -10.70 8.91
CA ALA A 437 15.76 -9.68 7.98
C ALA A 437 16.65 -10.27 6.89
N GLN A 438 17.56 -11.18 7.25
CA GLN A 438 18.40 -11.90 6.30
C GLN A 438 17.58 -12.84 5.40
N LEU A 439 16.61 -13.56 5.97
CA LEU A 439 15.71 -14.43 5.23
C LEU A 439 14.82 -13.63 4.27
N THR A 440 14.30 -12.48 4.68
CA THR A 440 13.52 -11.59 3.79
C THR A 440 14.37 -11.09 2.62
N ALA A 441 15.64 -10.74 2.87
CA ALA A 441 16.55 -10.37 1.80
C ALA A 441 16.84 -11.55 0.84
N GLN A 442 16.82 -12.79 1.35
CA GLN A 442 17.00 -14.02 0.56
C GLN A 442 15.78 -14.31 -0.32
N VAL A 443 14.57 -14.27 0.22
CA VAL A 443 13.35 -14.63 -0.51
C VAL A 443 12.80 -13.49 -1.37
N GLY A 444 13.18 -12.26 -1.06
CA GLY A 444 12.71 -11.02 -1.71
C GLY A 444 11.42 -10.46 -1.11
N PRO A 445 11.40 -9.18 -0.70
CA PRO A 445 10.24 -8.57 -0.03
C PRO A 445 8.97 -8.58 -0.90
N GLY A 446 9.09 -8.36 -2.20
CA GLY A 446 7.95 -8.43 -3.13
C GLY A 446 7.32 -9.83 -3.24
N ASN A 447 8.08 -10.90 -3.00
CA ASN A 447 7.52 -12.26 -2.95
C ASN A 447 6.77 -12.49 -1.63
N VAL A 448 7.27 -11.94 -0.52
CA VAL A 448 6.58 -11.97 0.78
C VAL A 448 5.23 -11.25 0.68
N ALA A 449 5.17 -10.07 0.07
CA ALA A 449 3.92 -9.34 -0.17
C ALA A 449 2.93 -10.17 -1.02
N LYS A 450 3.40 -10.83 -2.09
CA LYS A 450 2.56 -11.72 -2.92
C LYS A 450 2.02 -12.91 -2.13
N THR A 451 2.83 -13.54 -1.28
CA THR A 451 2.39 -14.65 -0.42
C THR A 451 1.34 -14.17 0.58
N ALA A 452 1.53 -13.01 1.23
CA ALA A 452 0.53 -12.42 2.12
C ALA A 452 -0.81 -12.17 1.40
N HIS A 453 -0.78 -11.65 0.16
CA HIS A 453 -1.98 -11.46 -0.65
C HIS A 453 -2.67 -12.77 -1.02
N ARG A 454 -1.91 -13.80 -1.40
CA ARG A 454 -2.49 -15.13 -1.71
C ARG A 454 -3.15 -15.73 -0.48
N LEU A 455 -2.54 -15.60 0.70
CA LEU A 455 -3.08 -16.10 1.96
C LEU A 455 -4.33 -15.33 2.42
N GLY A 456 -4.55 -14.08 2.00
CA GLY A 456 -5.81 -13.39 2.30
C GLY A 456 -5.70 -11.91 2.70
N VAL A 457 -4.51 -11.33 2.77
CA VAL A 457 -4.33 -9.89 2.94
C VAL A 457 -4.76 -9.18 1.65
N THR A 458 -5.67 -8.23 1.75
CA THR A 458 -6.30 -7.59 0.57
C THR A 458 -5.82 -6.18 0.29
N ARG A 459 -5.29 -5.49 1.31
CA ARG A 459 -4.75 -4.13 1.17
C ARG A 459 -3.45 -4.13 0.37
N PRO A 460 -3.08 -3.03 -0.30
CA PRO A 460 -1.75 -2.87 -0.87
C PRO A 460 -0.66 -3.03 0.19
N LEU A 461 0.39 -3.75 -0.13
CA LEU A 461 1.60 -3.92 0.68
C LEU A 461 2.79 -3.42 -0.12
N GLU A 462 3.64 -2.66 0.54
CA GLU A 462 4.88 -2.17 -0.06
C GLU A 462 5.97 -3.24 0.02
N ASP A 463 6.85 -3.28 -0.96
CA ASP A 463 7.92 -4.27 -1.08
C ASP A 463 9.23 -3.85 -0.37
N TYR A 464 9.09 -3.19 0.80
CA TYR A 464 10.23 -2.84 1.63
C TYR A 464 10.81 -4.06 2.35
N PHE A 465 12.13 -4.10 2.55
CA PHE A 465 12.77 -5.18 3.29
C PHE A 465 12.24 -5.35 4.72
N ALA A 466 11.83 -4.27 5.34
CA ALA A 466 11.24 -4.29 6.68
C ALA A 466 9.86 -4.98 6.75
N ILE A 467 9.24 -5.34 5.60
CA ILE A 467 7.98 -6.12 5.56
C ILE A 467 8.12 -7.43 6.34
N GLY A 468 9.30 -8.07 6.28
CA GLY A 468 9.56 -9.31 7.02
C GLY A 468 9.55 -9.18 8.54
N LEU A 469 9.63 -7.95 9.06
CA LEU A 469 9.48 -7.64 10.48
C LEU A 469 8.13 -7.03 10.83
N GLY A 470 7.20 -6.97 9.85
CA GLY A 470 5.82 -6.55 10.04
C GLY A 470 5.63 -5.05 10.23
N VAL A 471 6.37 -4.23 9.48
CA VAL A 471 6.14 -2.78 9.43
C VAL A 471 4.85 -2.42 8.73
N GLU A 472 4.35 -3.29 7.87
CA GLU A 472 3.08 -3.12 7.18
C GLU A 472 1.91 -3.24 8.18
N ALA A 473 0.99 -2.29 8.05
CA ALA A 473 -0.19 -2.28 8.89
C ALA A 473 -1.33 -3.08 8.23
N VAL A 474 -1.89 -4.05 8.94
CA VAL A 474 -2.91 -5.00 8.46
C VAL A 474 -4.05 -5.06 9.47
N SER A 475 -5.26 -5.42 9.04
CA SER A 475 -6.39 -5.55 9.95
C SER A 475 -6.43 -6.93 10.64
N PRO A 476 -7.03 -7.04 11.85
CA PRO A 476 -7.26 -8.33 12.50
C PRO A 476 -8.01 -9.34 11.64
N LEU A 477 -8.98 -8.89 10.84
CA LEU A 477 -9.73 -9.74 9.92
C LEU A 477 -8.83 -10.36 8.84
N GLU A 478 -7.92 -9.58 8.27
CA GLU A 478 -6.97 -10.06 7.25
C GLU A 478 -5.97 -11.04 7.85
N MET A 479 -5.47 -10.77 9.07
CA MET A 479 -4.58 -11.69 9.78
C MET A 479 -5.30 -13.01 10.14
N ALA A 480 -6.52 -12.95 10.67
CA ALA A 480 -7.32 -14.15 10.97
C ALA A 480 -7.54 -14.99 9.71
N ARG A 481 -7.87 -14.34 8.58
CA ARG A 481 -8.08 -15.02 7.29
C ARG A 481 -6.81 -15.68 6.76
N ALA A 482 -5.68 -15.00 6.83
CA ALA A 482 -4.43 -15.55 6.34
C ALA A 482 -3.98 -16.77 7.16
N PHE A 483 -4.16 -16.72 8.48
CA PHE A 483 -3.86 -17.86 9.34
C PHE A 483 -4.90 -18.99 9.23
N ALA A 484 -6.18 -18.66 8.94
CA ALA A 484 -7.19 -19.67 8.58
C ALA A 484 -6.81 -20.42 7.30
N THR A 485 -6.19 -19.75 6.32
CA THR A 485 -5.67 -20.41 5.12
C THR A 485 -4.55 -21.40 5.44
N LEU A 486 -3.63 -21.07 6.36
CA LEU A 486 -2.60 -22.00 6.83
C LEU A 486 -3.22 -23.16 7.62
N ALA A 487 -4.19 -22.87 8.51
CA ALA A 487 -4.93 -23.87 9.27
C ALA A 487 -5.63 -24.90 8.37
N ASN A 488 -6.14 -24.45 7.22
CA ASN A 488 -6.79 -25.27 6.19
C ASN A 488 -5.79 -25.87 5.18
N GLY A 489 -4.55 -26.10 5.61
CA GLY A 489 -3.51 -26.73 4.77
C GLY A 489 -3.19 -25.97 3.48
N GLY A 490 -3.26 -24.64 3.50
CA GLY A 490 -2.97 -23.77 2.35
C GLY A 490 -4.13 -23.55 1.38
N GLU A 491 -5.35 -23.97 1.74
CA GLU A 491 -6.56 -23.65 1.01
C GLU A 491 -7.26 -22.42 1.58
N ARG A 492 -7.31 -21.33 0.83
CA ARG A 492 -8.11 -20.16 1.16
C ARG A 492 -9.54 -20.37 0.70
N VAL A 493 -10.50 -20.14 1.60
CA VAL A 493 -11.91 -20.24 1.27
C VAL A 493 -12.49 -18.85 1.00
N ASP A 494 -12.98 -18.66 -0.21
CA ASP A 494 -13.68 -17.47 -0.67
C ASP A 494 -15.20 -17.74 -0.76
N GLY A 495 -16.03 -16.71 -0.94
CA GLY A 495 -17.46 -16.87 -1.21
C GLY A 495 -17.76 -16.92 -2.71
N SER A 496 -18.73 -17.73 -3.12
CA SER A 496 -19.14 -17.84 -4.53
C SER A 496 -19.77 -16.57 -5.10
N VAL A 497 -20.41 -15.75 -4.25
CA VAL A 497 -21.06 -14.48 -4.64
C VAL A 497 -20.19 -13.28 -4.34
N LEU A 498 -19.67 -13.17 -3.10
CA LEU A 498 -18.91 -12.00 -2.65
C LEU A 498 -17.41 -12.09 -2.99
N GLY A 499 -16.93 -13.25 -3.46
CA GLY A 499 -15.57 -13.42 -3.98
C GLY A 499 -14.50 -13.36 -2.88
N ASN A 500 -13.40 -12.67 -3.14
CA ASN A 500 -12.19 -12.65 -2.32
C ASN A 500 -12.36 -11.86 -1.00
N VAL A 501 -13.30 -12.28 -0.18
CA VAL A 501 -13.55 -11.76 1.18
C VAL A 501 -13.93 -12.91 2.11
N PRO A 502 -13.72 -12.80 3.44
CA PRO A 502 -14.21 -13.78 4.40
C PRO A 502 -15.72 -13.93 4.35
N ARG A 503 -16.22 -15.14 4.55
CA ARG A 503 -17.65 -15.45 4.44
C ARG A 503 -18.42 -15.01 5.68
N ALA A 504 -18.70 -13.72 5.79
CA ALA A 504 -19.59 -13.16 6.81
C ALA A 504 -21.07 -13.29 6.41
N VAL A 505 -21.37 -13.28 5.11
CA VAL A 505 -22.71 -13.48 4.54
C VAL A 505 -22.77 -14.86 3.94
N LEU A 506 -23.79 -15.64 4.32
CA LEU A 506 -24.02 -17.01 3.82
C LEU A 506 -25.07 -17.05 2.71
N ARG A 507 -26.12 -16.24 2.84
CA ARG A 507 -27.24 -16.24 1.90
C ARG A 507 -27.95 -14.90 1.91
N VAL A 508 -28.39 -14.44 0.73
CA VAL A 508 -29.20 -13.24 0.56
C VAL A 508 -30.47 -13.63 -0.19
N GLU A 509 -31.65 -13.27 0.34
CA GLU A 509 -32.97 -13.53 -0.25
C GLU A 509 -33.68 -12.20 -0.51
N ASP A 510 -34.26 -12.02 -1.69
CA ASP A 510 -35.08 -10.85 -2.06
C ASP A 510 -36.58 -11.17 -2.15
N GLY A 511 -36.99 -12.37 -1.69
CA GLY A 511 -38.34 -12.89 -1.79
C GLY A 511 -38.68 -13.53 -3.15
N ARG A 512 -37.85 -13.38 -4.17
CA ARG A 512 -37.95 -14.01 -5.48
C ARG A 512 -36.80 -14.93 -5.80
N ARG A 513 -35.61 -14.59 -5.30
CA ARG A 513 -34.34 -15.29 -5.50
C ARG A 513 -33.65 -15.48 -4.15
N ALA A 514 -32.88 -16.53 -4.07
CA ALA A 514 -31.94 -16.76 -2.97
C ALA A 514 -30.56 -16.95 -3.59
N ASP A 515 -29.65 -16.04 -3.25
CA ASP A 515 -28.27 -16.11 -3.65
C ASP A 515 -27.48 -16.75 -2.49
N SER A 516 -27.07 -18.01 -2.65
CA SER A 516 -26.21 -18.70 -1.71
C SER A 516 -24.75 -18.31 -1.96
N ASN A 517 -24.08 -17.85 -0.91
CA ASN A 517 -22.65 -17.52 -0.95
C ASN A 517 -21.84 -18.73 -0.48
N ASP A 518 -21.84 -19.78 -1.30
CA ASP A 518 -21.20 -21.05 -0.98
C ASP A 518 -19.67 -20.92 -0.83
N ALA A 519 -19.08 -21.83 -0.07
CA ALA A 519 -17.65 -21.92 0.12
C ALA A 519 -16.95 -22.33 -1.19
N VAL A 520 -15.98 -21.55 -1.61
CA VAL A 520 -15.14 -21.83 -2.79
C VAL A 520 -13.69 -21.96 -2.33
N PRO A 521 -13.21 -23.18 -2.05
CA PRO A 521 -11.83 -23.41 -1.67
C PRO A 521 -10.89 -23.12 -2.83
N LYS A 522 -9.77 -22.50 -2.54
CA LYS A 522 -8.74 -22.16 -3.50
C LYS A 522 -7.36 -22.52 -2.93
N ARG A 523 -6.69 -23.50 -3.52
CA ARG A 523 -5.30 -23.82 -3.18
C ARG A 523 -4.41 -22.63 -3.52
N VAL A 524 -3.74 -22.07 -2.51
CA VAL A 524 -2.87 -20.88 -2.65
C VAL A 524 -1.46 -21.14 -2.11
N VAL A 525 -1.31 -22.19 -1.29
CA VAL A 525 -0.04 -22.77 -0.82
C VAL A 525 -0.18 -24.29 -0.90
N GLU A 526 0.87 -24.97 -1.26
CA GLU A 526 0.85 -26.43 -1.29
C GLU A 526 0.64 -27.00 0.13
N GLN A 527 -0.07 -28.14 0.22
CA GLN A 527 -0.47 -28.69 1.51
C GLN A 527 0.73 -29.03 2.40
N ASN A 528 1.79 -29.58 1.81
CA ASN A 528 2.99 -29.91 2.56
C ASN A 528 3.72 -28.67 3.07
N ASP A 529 3.80 -27.62 2.26
CA ASP A 529 4.42 -26.36 2.66
C ASP A 529 3.66 -25.71 3.83
N ALA A 530 2.34 -25.71 3.76
CA ALA A 530 1.49 -25.26 4.86
C ALA A 530 1.67 -26.11 6.13
N ALA A 531 1.84 -27.44 5.97
CA ALA A 531 2.08 -28.35 7.09
C ALA A 531 3.48 -28.10 7.71
N ILE A 532 4.51 -27.85 6.93
CA ILE A 532 5.85 -27.47 7.43
C ILE A 532 5.76 -26.18 8.25
N VAL A 533 5.14 -25.15 7.69
CA VAL A 533 4.95 -23.86 8.40
C VAL A 533 4.16 -24.07 9.68
N THR A 534 3.06 -24.81 9.63
CA THR A 534 2.20 -25.09 10.79
C THR A 534 2.97 -25.86 11.89
N SER A 535 3.79 -26.83 11.53
CA SER A 535 4.59 -27.60 12.52
C SER A 535 5.57 -26.71 13.29
N ILE A 536 6.13 -25.71 12.64
CA ILE A 536 7.02 -24.73 13.27
C ILE A 536 6.21 -23.76 14.14
N LEU A 537 5.05 -23.31 13.67
CA LEU A 537 4.18 -22.41 14.44
C LEU A 537 3.56 -23.10 15.67
N GLN A 538 3.43 -24.43 15.68
CA GLN A 538 3.11 -25.19 16.89
C GLN A 538 4.20 -25.02 17.95
N GLN A 539 5.47 -25.12 17.55
CA GLN A 539 6.60 -24.98 18.48
C GLN A 539 6.72 -23.56 19.06
N VAL A 540 6.24 -22.53 18.34
CA VAL A 540 6.12 -21.16 18.92
C VAL A 540 5.19 -21.17 20.15
N VAL A 541 4.20 -22.06 20.18
CA VAL A 541 3.22 -22.18 21.26
C VAL A 541 3.67 -23.18 22.34
N THR A 542 4.45 -24.22 21.98
CA THR A 542 4.92 -25.19 22.95
C THR A 542 6.23 -24.78 23.66
N ASP A 543 7.15 -24.14 22.92
CA ASP A 543 8.53 -23.93 23.37
C ASP A 543 9.02 -22.47 23.10
N GLY A 544 8.11 -21.57 22.72
CA GLY A 544 8.49 -20.25 22.24
C GLY A 544 7.69 -19.11 22.85
N THR A 545 7.62 -18.01 22.09
CA THR A 545 7.01 -16.75 22.55
C THR A 545 5.50 -16.82 22.80
N GLY A 546 4.82 -17.90 22.36
CA GLY A 546 3.36 -18.06 22.39
C GLY A 546 2.82 -19.01 23.46
N GLU A 547 3.62 -19.46 24.41
CA GLU A 547 3.24 -20.50 25.40
C GLU A 547 1.92 -20.25 26.13
N ARG A 548 1.60 -18.98 26.43
CA ARG A 548 0.34 -18.61 27.11
C ARG A 548 -0.91 -18.86 26.27
N ALA A 549 -0.78 -19.16 24.99
CA ALA A 549 -1.91 -19.53 24.12
C ALA A 549 -2.14 -21.04 24.06
N ALA A 550 -1.32 -21.87 24.72
CA ALA A 550 -1.45 -23.33 24.71
C ALA A 550 -2.80 -23.79 25.25
N LEU A 551 -3.40 -24.78 24.57
CA LEU A 551 -4.58 -25.50 25.04
C LEU A 551 -4.15 -26.88 25.53
N ALA A 552 -4.74 -27.36 26.63
CA ALA A 552 -4.31 -28.59 27.28
C ALA A 552 -4.70 -29.86 26.51
N ASP A 553 -5.72 -29.77 25.66
CA ASP A 553 -6.38 -30.92 25.01
C ASP A 553 -6.09 -31.05 23.53
N ARG A 554 -5.48 -30.06 22.90
CA ARG A 554 -5.25 -30.03 21.42
C ARG A 554 -4.06 -29.17 21.00
N PRO A 555 -3.46 -29.44 19.83
CA PRO A 555 -2.37 -28.62 19.32
C PRO A 555 -2.85 -27.23 18.86
N VAL A 556 -2.03 -26.24 19.12
CA VAL A 556 -2.21 -24.85 18.69
C VAL A 556 -0.99 -24.44 17.90
N ALA A 557 -1.20 -23.85 16.74
CA ALA A 557 -0.17 -23.15 15.99
C ALA A 557 -0.41 -21.65 16.02
N GLY A 558 0.63 -20.84 16.15
CA GLY A 558 0.42 -19.39 16.23
C GLY A 558 1.71 -18.58 16.21
N LYS A 559 1.56 -17.26 16.16
CA LYS A 559 2.67 -16.33 16.18
C LYS A 559 2.32 -15.07 16.98
N THR A 560 3.24 -14.67 17.83
CA THR A 560 3.22 -13.41 18.56
C THR A 560 3.73 -12.27 17.67
N GLY A 561 3.20 -11.07 17.87
CA GLY A 561 3.67 -9.84 17.29
C GLY A 561 3.76 -8.75 18.34
N THR A 562 4.85 -7.99 18.31
CA THR A 562 5.04 -6.81 19.17
C THR A 562 5.77 -5.77 18.34
N THR A 563 5.26 -4.55 18.32
CA THR A 563 5.93 -3.43 17.66
C THR A 563 6.91 -2.74 18.59
N GLU A 564 7.80 -1.92 18.03
CA GLU A 564 8.71 -1.10 18.81
C GLU A 564 7.94 -0.26 19.85
N ASN A 565 8.51 -0.13 21.03
CA ASN A 565 7.90 0.58 22.17
C ASN A 565 6.53 0.04 22.63
N TYR A 566 6.20 -1.23 22.32
CA TYR A 566 4.95 -1.88 22.78
C TYR A 566 3.67 -1.13 22.37
N GLY A 567 3.68 -0.48 21.21
CA GLY A 567 2.51 0.28 20.73
C GLY A 567 1.36 -0.58 20.24
N ASP A 568 1.69 -1.72 19.61
CA ASP A 568 0.74 -2.76 19.15
C ASP A 568 1.25 -4.13 19.60
N ALA A 569 0.35 -4.95 20.11
CA ALA A 569 0.62 -6.33 20.51
C ALA A 569 -0.38 -7.29 19.85
N TRP A 570 0.12 -8.40 19.33
CA TRP A 570 -0.66 -9.36 18.56
C TRP A 570 -0.42 -10.79 19.01
N PHE A 571 -1.47 -11.59 18.99
CA PHE A 571 -1.37 -13.03 18.89
C PHE A 571 -2.34 -13.52 17.82
N VAL A 572 -1.82 -14.21 16.82
CA VAL A 572 -2.63 -14.86 15.80
C VAL A 572 -2.34 -16.35 15.87
N GLY A 573 -3.36 -17.13 16.18
CA GLY A 573 -3.23 -18.56 16.39
C GLY A 573 -4.41 -19.33 15.83
N TYR A 574 -4.22 -20.61 15.67
CA TYR A 574 -5.23 -21.51 15.11
C TYR A 574 -5.10 -22.95 15.61
N THR A 575 -6.22 -23.64 15.57
CA THR A 575 -6.38 -25.10 15.53
C THR A 575 -6.89 -25.51 14.16
N PRO A 576 -7.03 -26.79 13.82
CA PRO A 576 -7.68 -27.19 12.55
C PRO A 576 -9.10 -26.64 12.37
N GLN A 577 -9.82 -26.37 13.48
CA GLN A 577 -11.23 -25.97 13.46
C GLN A 577 -11.46 -24.46 13.68
N LEU A 578 -10.47 -23.72 14.15
CA LEU A 578 -10.66 -22.32 14.55
C LEU A 578 -9.38 -21.50 14.36
N ALA A 579 -9.44 -20.43 13.61
CA ALA A 579 -8.38 -19.44 13.50
C ALA A 579 -8.82 -18.12 14.12
N VAL A 580 -7.98 -17.55 15.01
CA VAL A 580 -8.30 -16.32 15.73
C VAL A 580 -7.13 -15.35 15.69
N ALA A 581 -7.42 -14.10 15.38
CA ALA A 581 -6.48 -12.98 15.52
C ALA A 581 -6.92 -12.09 16.68
N VAL A 582 -6.01 -11.79 17.58
CA VAL A 582 -6.19 -10.84 18.68
C VAL A 582 -5.14 -9.74 18.56
N TRP A 583 -5.62 -8.50 18.54
CA TRP A 583 -4.80 -7.30 18.66
C TRP A 583 -5.12 -6.59 19.98
N VAL A 584 -4.10 -6.01 20.62
CA VAL A 584 -4.21 -5.16 21.82
C VAL A 584 -3.39 -3.89 21.59
N GLY A 585 -3.98 -2.74 21.91
CA GLY A 585 -3.33 -1.44 21.77
C GLY A 585 -4.28 -0.27 22.07
N TYR A 586 -3.80 0.95 21.90
CA TYR A 586 -4.65 2.14 22.00
C TYR A 586 -5.26 2.47 20.63
N PRO A 587 -6.60 2.56 20.52
CA PRO A 587 -7.27 2.72 19.21
C PRO A 587 -6.95 4.03 18.49
N ASP A 588 -6.80 5.11 19.23
CA ASP A 588 -6.72 6.49 18.77
C ASP A 588 -5.29 6.96 18.47
N ARG A 589 -4.28 6.27 19.02
CA ARG A 589 -2.88 6.67 18.89
C ARG A 589 -1.92 5.51 19.16
N LEU A 590 -0.71 5.61 18.64
CA LEU A 590 0.38 4.71 18.99
C LEU A 590 0.95 5.13 20.38
N LYS A 591 0.42 4.54 21.44
CA LYS A 591 0.87 4.78 22.82
C LYS A 591 1.57 3.53 23.32
N PRO A 592 2.80 3.64 23.89
CA PRO A 592 3.47 2.50 24.50
C PRO A 592 2.66 1.87 25.65
N MET A 593 2.58 0.56 25.65
CA MET A 593 1.99 -0.24 26.73
C MET A 593 3.12 -0.85 27.57
N SER A 594 3.81 0.00 28.34
CA SER A 594 5.05 -0.40 29.02
C SER A 594 4.82 -1.00 30.41
N THR A 595 3.61 -0.86 30.98
CA THR A 595 3.29 -1.26 32.36
C THR A 595 1.89 -1.85 32.50
N GLU A 596 1.18 -2.03 31.38
CA GLU A 596 -0.24 -2.38 31.38
C GLU A 596 -0.51 -3.89 31.59
N PHE A 597 0.54 -4.70 31.69
CA PHE A 597 0.44 -6.11 32.06
C PHE A 597 1.09 -6.36 33.42
N GLU A 598 0.31 -6.21 34.52
CA GLU A 598 0.79 -6.44 35.91
C GLU A 598 2.04 -5.63 36.30
N GLY A 599 2.24 -4.48 35.67
CA GLY A 599 3.44 -3.63 35.84
C GLY A 599 4.50 -3.84 34.77
N ASP A 600 4.38 -4.86 33.92
CA ASP A 600 5.28 -5.19 32.82
C ASP A 600 4.72 -4.73 31.46
N PRO A 601 5.54 -4.71 30.39
CA PRO A 601 5.10 -4.38 29.06
C PRO A 601 4.09 -5.39 28.47
N VAL A 602 3.14 -4.89 27.68
CA VAL A 602 2.24 -5.72 26.88
C VAL A 602 2.94 -6.14 25.59
N ALA A 603 3.25 -7.41 25.50
CA ALA A 603 3.77 -8.07 24.31
C ALA A 603 2.76 -9.07 23.72
N GLY A 604 3.00 -9.56 22.53
CA GLY A 604 2.10 -10.52 21.89
C GLY A 604 1.90 -11.82 22.68
N GLY A 605 2.91 -12.25 23.44
CA GLY A 605 2.85 -13.42 24.33
C GLY A 605 2.20 -13.16 25.68
N THR A 606 1.71 -11.94 25.96
CA THR A 606 1.03 -11.61 27.23
C THR A 606 -0.49 -11.49 27.01
N LEU A 607 -1.08 -10.30 27.13
CA LEU A 607 -2.53 -10.10 27.01
C LEU A 607 -3.14 -10.67 25.72
N PRO A 608 -2.56 -10.48 24.51
CA PRO A 608 -3.16 -11.06 23.32
C PRO A 608 -3.24 -12.59 23.32
N ALA A 609 -2.18 -13.27 23.81
CA ALA A 609 -2.14 -14.72 23.92
C ALA A 609 -3.13 -15.26 24.96
N LEU A 610 -3.26 -14.58 26.11
CA LEU A 610 -4.21 -14.92 27.18
C LEU A 610 -5.66 -14.72 26.75
N ILE A 611 -5.97 -13.62 26.06
CA ILE A 611 -7.31 -13.37 25.48
C ILE A 611 -7.63 -14.44 24.45
N TRP A 612 -6.67 -14.77 23.58
CA TRP A 612 -6.81 -15.81 22.58
C TRP A 612 -7.14 -17.17 23.24
N GLN A 613 -6.36 -17.58 24.23
CA GLN A 613 -6.54 -18.84 24.95
C GLN A 613 -7.90 -18.91 25.65
N ALA A 614 -8.26 -17.85 26.39
CA ALA A 614 -9.53 -17.78 27.11
C ALA A 614 -10.73 -17.88 26.15
N PHE A 615 -10.65 -17.23 24.99
CA PHE A 615 -11.67 -17.31 23.96
C PHE A 615 -11.69 -18.69 23.29
N ALA A 616 -10.55 -19.15 22.75
CA ALA A 616 -10.46 -20.36 21.94
C ALA A 616 -10.92 -21.62 22.72
N LYS A 617 -10.53 -21.73 24.01
CA LYS A 617 -10.97 -22.82 24.89
C LYS A 617 -12.49 -22.91 25.00
N ARG A 618 -13.16 -21.78 25.17
CA ARG A 618 -14.63 -21.72 25.33
C ARG A 618 -15.32 -21.88 23.98
N ALA A 619 -14.75 -21.29 22.94
CA ALA A 619 -15.29 -21.36 21.57
C ALA A 619 -15.33 -22.80 21.06
N LEU A 620 -14.22 -23.54 21.18
CA LEU A 620 -14.13 -24.91 20.73
C LEU A 620 -15.05 -25.86 21.54
N ALA A 621 -15.23 -25.59 22.84
CA ALA A 621 -16.21 -26.32 23.67
C ALA A 621 -17.65 -26.00 23.23
N HIS A 622 -17.98 -24.76 22.90
CA HIS A 622 -19.31 -24.36 22.40
C HIS A 622 -19.62 -24.96 21.03
N LEU A 623 -18.62 -25.02 20.15
CA LEU A 623 -18.77 -25.61 18.80
C LEU A 623 -18.85 -27.15 18.86
N ASP A 624 -18.66 -27.78 20.03
CA ASP A 624 -18.60 -29.23 20.22
C ASP A 624 -17.60 -29.92 19.28
N GLU A 625 -16.47 -29.23 19.01
CA GLU A 625 -15.43 -29.71 18.11
C GLU A 625 -14.45 -30.63 18.84
N PRO A 626 -14.34 -31.90 18.43
CA PRO A 626 -13.39 -32.80 19.04
C PRO A 626 -11.95 -32.35 18.76
N PRO A 627 -10.97 -32.70 19.66
CA PRO A 627 -9.57 -32.45 19.38
C PRO A 627 -9.10 -33.08 18.07
N GLU A 628 -8.55 -32.26 17.16
CA GLU A 628 -7.93 -32.70 15.91
C GLU A 628 -6.46 -32.33 15.88
N SER A 629 -5.65 -33.15 15.21
CA SER A 629 -4.24 -32.88 14.95
C SER A 629 -4.07 -32.23 13.57
N PHE A 630 -3.06 -31.41 13.44
CA PHE A 630 -2.65 -30.90 12.13
C PHE A 630 -2.03 -32.02 11.28
N PRO A 631 -2.10 -31.92 9.95
CA PRO A 631 -1.36 -32.82 9.06
C PRO A 631 0.13 -32.79 9.39
N TYR A 632 0.76 -33.98 9.44
CA TYR A 632 2.21 -34.07 9.60
C TYR A 632 2.91 -33.65 8.32
N PRO A 633 3.94 -32.80 8.40
CA PRO A 633 4.71 -32.43 7.24
C PRO A 633 5.55 -33.62 6.76
N SER A 634 5.69 -33.75 5.45
CA SER A 634 6.72 -34.59 4.82
C SER A 634 7.96 -33.73 4.59
N TYR A 635 9.09 -34.14 5.14
CA TYR A 635 10.37 -33.47 4.91
C TYR A 635 11.14 -34.22 3.83
N ASP A 636 11.27 -33.60 2.66
CA ASP A 636 12.15 -34.07 1.62
C ASP A 636 13.61 -33.95 2.04
N GLN A 637 14.49 -34.77 1.41
CA GLN A 637 15.91 -34.62 1.60
C GLN A 637 16.37 -33.22 1.21
N VAL A 638 17.36 -32.69 1.90
CA VAL A 638 17.90 -31.37 1.64
C VAL A 638 19.30 -31.43 1.04
N VAL A 639 19.63 -30.52 0.17
CA VAL A 639 20.94 -30.33 -0.42
C VAL A 639 21.47 -28.94 -0.08
N PRO A 640 22.74 -28.83 0.34
CA PRO A 640 23.38 -27.54 0.54
C PRO A 640 23.79 -26.93 -0.81
N LEU A 641 23.26 -25.76 -1.16
CA LEU A 641 23.70 -25.01 -2.33
C LEU A 641 24.42 -23.74 -1.88
N GLN A 642 25.57 -23.44 -2.51
CA GLN A 642 26.20 -22.14 -2.36
C GLN A 642 25.51 -21.15 -3.31
N VAL A 643 24.93 -20.10 -2.77
CA VAL A 643 24.17 -19.12 -3.55
C VAL A 643 24.63 -17.69 -3.28
N VAL A 644 24.45 -16.85 -4.26
CA VAL A 644 24.71 -15.40 -4.19
C VAL A 644 23.50 -14.62 -4.70
N ASN A 645 23.21 -13.49 -4.06
CA ASN A 645 22.19 -12.56 -4.56
C ASN A 645 22.85 -11.52 -5.48
N ARG A 646 22.50 -11.55 -6.76
CA ARG A 646 22.96 -10.59 -7.78
C ARG A 646 21.78 -9.98 -8.52
N ASP A 647 21.70 -8.66 -8.55
CA ASP A 647 20.63 -7.93 -9.24
C ASP A 647 19.22 -8.40 -8.83
N SER A 648 19.03 -8.63 -7.53
CA SER A 648 17.78 -9.18 -6.94
C SER A 648 17.43 -10.59 -7.41
N LYS A 649 18.38 -11.36 -7.95
CA LYS A 649 18.23 -12.76 -8.31
C LYS A 649 19.17 -13.63 -7.46
N ILE A 650 18.62 -14.74 -6.99
CA ILE A 650 19.42 -15.77 -6.32
C ILE A 650 19.98 -16.70 -7.40
N LEU A 651 21.29 -16.87 -7.41
CA LEU A 651 22.04 -17.65 -8.39
C LEU A 651 23.00 -18.59 -7.67
N LEU A 652 23.33 -19.72 -8.30
CA LEU A 652 24.37 -20.63 -7.81
C LEU A 652 25.72 -19.92 -7.85
N ASP A 653 26.53 -20.15 -6.83
CA ASP A 653 27.94 -19.74 -6.85
C ASP A 653 28.75 -20.65 -7.78
N ASN A 654 29.42 -20.05 -8.76
CA ASN A 654 30.33 -20.75 -9.68
C ASN A 654 31.73 -20.97 -9.08
N GLY A 655 31.86 -20.82 -7.75
CA GLY A 655 33.13 -20.95 -7.03
C GLY A 655 34.01 -19.70 -7.00
N ASN A 656 33.56 -18.61 -7.63
CA ASN A 656 34.29 -17.35 -7.70
C ASN A 656 33.53 -16.20 -7.01
N CYS A 657 32.31 -16.43 -6.56
CA CYS A 657 31.51 -15.38 -5.96
C CYS A 657 32.00 -15.06 -4.53
N LYS A 658 32.17 -13.77 -4.27
CA LYS A 658 32.35 -13.27 -2.90
C LYS A 658 30.96 -13.07 -2.27
N ASN A 659 30.87 -13.28 -0.96
CA ASN A 659 29.63 -13.18 -0.20
C ASN A 659 28.56 -14.23 -0.57
N SER A 660 28.98 -15.39 -1.08
CA SER A 660 28.10 -16.56 -1.22
C SER A 660 27.72 -17.09 0.16
N ARG A 661 26.51 -17.68 0.22
CA ARG A 661 25.96 -18.27 1.44
C ARG A 661 25.54 -19.70 1.16
N GLN A 662 25.69 -20.56 2.14
CA GLN A 662 25.14 -21.90 2.09
C GLN A 662 23.67 -21.85 2.52
N ILE A 663 22.78 -22.25 1.62
CA ILE A 663 21.35 -22.41 1.87
C ILE A 663 21.00 -23.88 1.65
N LEU A 664 20.20 -24.44 2.56
CA LEU A 664 19.67 -25.79 2.41
C LEU A 664 18.38 -25.72 1.61
N TYR A 665 18.37 -26.34 0.44
CA TYR A 665 17.18 -26.48 -0.39
C TYR A 665 16.63 -27.89 -0.33
N PHE A 666 15.32 -28.07 -0.47
CA PHE A 666 14.75 -29.38 -0.72
C PHE A 666 15.26 -29.91 -2.05
N VAL A 667 15.47 -31.22 -2.14
CA VAL A 667 16.01 -31.88 -3.38
C VAL A 667 15.11 -31.57 -4.57
N GLY A 668 15.69 -31.11 -5.66
CA GLY A 668 14.98 -30.71 -6.87
C GLY A 668 14.43 -29.26 -6.85
N THR A 669 14.78 -28.49 -5.82
CA THR A 669 14.41 -27.06 -5.73
C THR A 669 15.65 -26.17 -5.63
N GLY A 670 15.44 -24.86 -5.64
CA GLY A 670 16.52 -23.87 -5.59
C GLY A 670 16.88 -23.31 -6.97
N PRO A 671 17.91 -22.45 -7.06
CA PRO A 671 18.33 -21.83 -8.31
C PRO A 671 19.08 -22.82 -9.21
N ASP A 672 18.79 -22.81 -10.51
CA ASP A 672 19.49 -23.61 -11.53
C ASP A 672 20.58 -22.80 -12.27
N ALA A 673 20.47 -21.46 -12.25
CA ALA A 673 21.40 -20.60 -13.00
C ALA A 673 22.60 -20.22 -12.16
N GLU A 674 23.80 -20.34 -12.75
CA GLU A 674 25.04 -19.90 -12.12
C GLU A 674 25.27 -18.40 -12.25
N ALA A 675 25.85 -17.81 -11.20
CA ALA A 675 26.26 -16.42 -11.22
C ALA A 675 27.53 -16.23 -12.08
N PRO A 676 27.60 -15.21 -12.93
CA PRO A 676 28.76 -14.97 -13.80
C PRO A 676 29.91 -14.29 -13.03
N CYS A 677 30.23 -14.79 -11.83
CA CYS A 677 31.33 -14.23 -11.01
C CYS A 677 32.69 -14.57 -11.61
N LYS A 678 33.60 -13.62 -11.52
CA LYS A 678 34.98 -13.78 -12.01
C LYS A 678 35.98 -13.83 -10.85
N PRO A 679 37.11 -14.54 -10.96
CA PRO A 679 38.08 -14.69 -9.86
C PRO A 679 38.62 -13.38 -9.28
N ASN A 680 38.61 -12.32 -10.08
CA ASN A 680 39.16 -11.00 -9.73
C ASN A 680 38.06 -9.96 -9.41
N GLU A 681 36.81 -10.36 -9.23
CA GLU A 681 35.75 -9.42 -8.89
C GLU A 681 35.82 -8.99 -7.42
N VAL A 682 35.57 -7.71 -7.20
CA VAL A 682 35.44 -7.09 -5.88
C VAL A 682 34.18 -6.29 -5.83
N ASP A 683 33.48 -6.36 -4.71
CA ASP A 683 32.25 -5.57 -4.51
C ASP A 683 32.61 -4.09 -4.38
N VAL A 684 31.80 -3.25 -5.01
CA VAL A 684 31.92 -1.81 -4.88
C VAL A 684 31.23 -1.37 -3.60
N PRO A 685 31.99 -0.95 -2.56
CA PRO A 685 31.37 -0.48 -1.32
C PRO A 685 30.68 0.87 -1.56
N ASP A 686 29.60 1.10 -0.84
CA ASP A 686 28.96 2.42 -0.80
C ASP A 686 29.78 3.36 0.10
N VAL A 687 30.33 4.40 -0.51
CA VAL A 687 31.12 5.42 0.18
C VAL A 687 30.43 6.79 0.16
N VAL A 688 29.20 6.89 -0.31
CA VAL A 688 28.39 8.13 -0.27
C VAL A 688 28.12 8.50 1.19
N GLY A 689 28.26 9.76 1.54
CA GLY A 689 28.17 10.24 2.92
C GLY A 689 29.43 10.07 3.77
N SER A 690 30.48 9.39 3.28
CA SER A 690 31.76 9.26 3.97
C SER A 690 32.67 10.47 3.73
N ARG A 691 33.58 10.73 4.66
CA ARG A 691 34.69 11.68 4.43
C ARG A 691 35.64 11.12 3.38
N LEU A 692 36.25 11.98 2.57
CA LEU A 692 37.19 11.57 1.50
C LEU A 692 38.26 10.56 1.97
N ALA A 693 38.87 10.79 3.14
CA ALA A 693 39.91 9.89 3.67
C ALA A 693 39.33 8.49 3.95
N ALA A 694 38.18 8.43 4.61
CA ALA A 694 37.48 7.17 4.90
C ALA A 694 37.04 6.45 3.62
N ALA A 695 36.46 7.18 2.67
CA ALA A 695 36.05 6.63 1.37
C ALA A 695 37.24 6.03 0.60
N ARG A 696 38.39 6.75 0.57
CA ARG A 696 39.61 6.22 -0.05
C ARG A 696 40.12 4.97 0.66
N SER A 697 40.18 5.00 2.00
CA SER A 697 40.62 3.83 2.77
C SER A 697 39.73 2.61 2.50
N GLN A 698 38.42 2.80 2.49
CA GLN A 698 37.46 1.73 2.22
C GLN A 698 37.57 1.19 0.78
N LEU A 699 37.74 2.04 -0.24
CA LEU A 699 37.93 1.60 -1.61
C LEU A 699 39.27 0.87 -1.81
N TYR A 700 40.35 1.34 -1.21
CA TYR A 700 41.65 0.65 -1.28
C TYR A 700 41.66 -0.67 -0.52
N SER A 701 40.92 -0.81 0.59
CA SER A 701 40.79 -2.09 1.29
C SER A 701 40.03 -3.13 0.47
N MET A 702 39.22 -2.71 -0.51
CA MET A 702 38.51 -3.54 -1.46
C MET A 702 39.21 -3.65 -2.82
N PRO A 703 40.54 -3.59 -2.92
CA PRO A 703 41.40 -3.31 -4.07
C PRO A 703 40.72 -2.56 -5.23
N LEU A 704 40.16 -1.42 -4.96
CA LEU A 704 39.57 -0.51 -5.94
C LEU A 704 40.31 0.83 -5.96
N THR A 705 40.39 1.48 -7.11
CA THR A 705 41.07 2.76 -7.29
C THR A 705 40.08 3.94 -7.26
N PRO A 706 40.12 4.82 -6.23
CA PRO A 706 39.22 5.96 -6.18
C PRO A 706 39.68 7.09 -7.12
N GLU A 707 38.82 7.50 -8.05
CA GLU A 707 38.94 8.70 -8.87
C GLU A 707 38.09 9.81 -8.29
N VAL A 708 38.71 10.87 -7.82
CA VAL A 708 38.01 11.99 -7.16
C VAL A 708 37.61 13.05 -8.17
N ILE A 709 36.30 13.29 -8.29
CA ILE A 709 35.75 14.38 -9.09
C ILE A 709 35.24 15.48 -8.18
N TRP A 710 35.72 16.69 -8.38
CA TRP A 710 35.26 17.85 -7.63
C TRP A 710 34.22 18.64 -8.40
N ARG A 711 33.12 19.02 -7.74
CA ARG A 711 32.14 19.95 -8.29
C ARG A 711 31.70 21.02 -7.28
N PRO A 712 31.12 22.15 -7.71
CA PRO A 712 30.51 23.12 -6.79
C PRO A 712 29.43 22.49 -5.92
N ALA A 713 29.42 22.82 -4.64
CA ALA A 713 28.41 22.36 -3.70
C ALA A 713 27.01 22.88 -4.07
N ARG A 714 26.01 22.00 -3.95
CA ARG A 714 24.58 22.35 -4.00
C ARG A 714 24.09 22.74 -2.60
N PRO A 715 22.95 23.49 -2.50
CA PRO A 715 22.34 23.77 -1.22
C PRO A 715 22.12 22.48 -0.40
N GLY A 716 22.54 22.46 0.85
CA GLY A 716 22.42 21.32 1.77
C GLY A 716 23.55 20.30 1.72
N GLU A 717 24.47 20.32 0.75
CA GLU A 717 25.58 19.38 0.68
C GLU A 717 26.73 19.74 1.64
N ARG A 718 27.25 18.72 2.33
CA ARG A 718 28.37 18.88 3.28
C ARG A 718 29.70 18.83 2.55
N LEU A 719 30.56 19.87 2.75
CA LEU A 719 31.88 19.91 2.15
C LEU A 719 32.81 18.83 2.69
N GLY A 720 33.59 18.20 1.79
CA GLY A 720 34.54 17.14 2.14
C GLY A 720 33.95 15.75 2.35
N PHE A 721 32.64 15.61 2.10
CA PHE A 721 31.95 14.32 2.09
C PHE A 721 31.61 13.91 0.65
N VAL A 722 31.65 12.61 0.37
CA VAL A 722 31.24 12.04 -0.93
C VAL A 722 29.74 12.24 -1.09
N VAL A 723 29.30 12.80 -2.21
CA VAL A 723 27.89 13.08 -2.49
C VAL A 723 27.34 12.23 -3.63
N ASP A 724 28.20 11.52 -4.37
CA ASP A 724 27.83 10.59 -5.44
C ASP A 724 29.02 9.68 -5.76
N GLN A 725 28.72 8.46 -6.23
CA GLN A 725 29.74 7.54 -6.72
C GLN A 725 29.27 6.78 -7.97
N LYS A 726 30.23 6.37 -8.81
CA LYS A 726 29.98 5.55 -10.00
C LYS A 726 31.07 4.48 -10.16
N PRO A 727 30.70 3.20 -10.29
CA PRO A 727 29.33 2.70 -10.13
C PRO A 727 28.84 2.85 -8.68
N ALA A 728 27.53 2.97 -8.51
CA ALA A 728 26.92 3.09 -7.18
C ALA A 728 27.05 1.76 -6.41
N ARG A 729 26.98 0.65 -7.11
CA ARG A 729 27.03 -0.73 -6.59
C ARG A 729 27.45 -1.72 -7.67
N GLY A 730 27.49 -2.99 -7.28
CA GLY A 730 27.84 -4.11 -8.15
C GLY A 730 29.25 -4.55 -7.93
N THR A 731 29.76 -5.37 -8.84
CA THR A 731 31.13 -5.89 -8.79
C THR A 731 31.96 -5.28 -9.90
N LEU A 732 33.23 -5.04 -9.60
CA LEU A 732 34.24 -4.62 -10.57
C LEU A 732 35.44 -5.59 -10.52
N SER A 733 36.21 -5.66 -11.56
CA SER A 733 37.50 -6.33 -11.49
C SER A 733 38.40 -5.59 -10.50
N SER A 734 39.25 -6.30 -9.76
CA SER A 734 40.26 -5.71 -8.89
C SER A 734 41.01 -4.60 -9.61
N TRP A 735 41.31 -3.52 -8.87
CA TRP A 735 41.98 -2.31 -9.36
C TRP A 735 41.19 -1.44 -10.36
N SER A 736 39.93 -1.77 -10.59
CA SER A 736 39.04 -0.91 -11.37
C SER A 736 38.79 0.42 -10.66
N THR A 737 38.47 1.44 -11.46
CA THR A 737 38.26 2.81 -10.95
C THR A 737 36.83 3.00 -10.49
N VAL A 738 36.68 3.50 -9.26
CA VAL A 738 35.42 4.02 -8.72
C VAL A 738 35.48 5.54 -8.65
N ARG A 739 34.62 6.22 -9.39
CA ARG A 739 34.53 7.68 -9.38
C ARG A 739 33.73 8.12 -8.17
N ILE A 740 34.32 9.00 -7.35
CA ILE A 740 33.64 9.60 -6.20
C ILE A 740 33.55 11.12 -6.39
N VAL A 741 32.39 11.68 -6.16
CA VAL A 741 32.11 13.11 -6.36
C VAL A 741 32.10 13.81 -5.00
N LEU A 742 32.91 14.85 -4.88
CA LEU A 742 32.98 15.68 -3.67
C LEU A 742 32.59 17.12 -3.98
N PRO A 743 31.77 17.73 -3.13
CA PRO A 743 31.47 19.16 -3.23
C PRO A 743 32.60 19.99 -2.65
N HIS A 744 32.89 21.11 -3.31
CA HIS A 744 33.78 22.15 -2.77
C HIS A 744 33.05 23.48 -2.69
N ALA A 745 33.51 24.35 -1.79
CA ALA A 745 32.95 25.70 -1.65
C ALA A 745 33.11 26.49 -2.96
N PRO A 746 32.08 27.16 -3.46
CA PRO A 746 32.21 28.06 -4.57
C PRO A 746 33.07 29.27 -4.13
N ASN A 747 34.03 29.66 -4.96
CA ASN A 747 34.92 30.81 -4.71
C ASN A 747 34.24 32.16 -5.01
N GLY A 748 32.99 32.33 -4.66
CA GLY A 748 32.20 33.52 -5.01
C GLY A 748 31.67 33.47 -6.46
N ARG A 749 31.41 34.64 -7.01
CA ARG A 749 30.95 34.77 -8.44
C ARG A 749 32.14 35.16 -9.31
N VAL A 750 32.11 34.70 -10.57
CA VAL A 750 33.09 35.14 -11.61
C VAL A 750 32.96 36.65 -11.78
N PRO A 751 34.03 37.41 -11.58
CA PRO A 751 34.01 38.85 -11.73
C PRO A 751 33.85 39.23 -13.20
N ASP A 752 33.23 40.38 -13.47
CA ASP A 752 33.21 40.98 -14.79
C ASP A 752 34.58 41.58 -15.13
N VAL A 753 35.12 41.11 -16.23
CA VAL A 753 36.43 41.60 -16.73
C VAL A 753 36.34 42.07 -18.21
N VAL A 754 35.11 42.10 -18.77
CA VAL A 754 34.90 42.69 -20.10
C VAL A 754 35.14 44.19 -20.03
N GLY A 755 35.80 44.76 -21.06
CA GLY A 755 36.19 46.16 -21.12
C GLY A 755 37.50 46.49 -20.37
N LEU A 756 38.12 45.55 -19.67
CA LEU A 756 39.42 45.76 -19.00
C LEU A 756 40.57 45.32 -19.90
N SER A 757 41.78 45.93 -19.68
CA SER A 757 42.97 45.39 -20.32
C SER A 757 43.21 43.92 -19.85
N VAL A 758 43.89 43.12 -20.66
CA VAL A 758 44.20 41.73 -20.37
C VAL A 758 44.93 41.57 -19.03
N GLU A 759 45.87 42.47 -18.75
CA GLU A 759 46.63 42.50 -17.49
C GLU A 759 45.71 42.75 -16.28
N THR A 760 44.87 43.77 -16.35
CA THR A 760 43.92 44.14 -15.31
C THR A 760 42.88 43.03 -15.09
N ALA A 761 42.41 42.42 -16.18
CA ALA A 761 41.48 41.30 -16.15
C ALA A 761 42.08 40.09 -15.42
N ARG A 762 43.35 39.72 -15.78
CA ARG A 762 44.07 38.63 -15.09
C ARG A 762 44.29 38.92 -13.60
N ALA A 763 44.70 40.15 -13.26
CA ALA A 763 44.88 40.55 -11.86
C ALA A 763 43.54 40.47 -11.08
N ARG A 764 42.44 40.90 -11.66
CA ARG A 764 41.09 40.84 -11.06
C ARG A 764 40.61 39.41 -10.86
N LEU A 765 40.86 38.53 -11.81
CA LEU A 765 40.55 37.09 -11.72
C LEU A 765 41.44 36.41 -10.67
N ALA A 766 42.73 36.71 -10.65
CA ALA A 766 43.68 36.14 -9.67
C ALA A 766 43.32 36.45 -8.21
N LYS A 767 42.80 37.66 -7.91
CA LYS A 767 42.23 38.00 -6.59
C LYS A 767 41.13 37.04 -6.11
N ARG A 768 40.46 36.39 -7.03
CA ARG A 768 39.41 35.39 -6.76
C ARG A 768 39.92 33.93 -6.91
N ARG A 769 41.21 33.75 -7.06
CA ARG A 769 41.88 32.46 -7.34
C ARG A 769 41.33 31.82 -8.63
N LEU A 770 41.08 32.62 -9.64
CA LEU A 770 40.64 32.20 -10.98
C LEU A 770 41.78 32.50 -11.96
N ALA A 771 42.00 31.59 -12.93
CA ALA A 771 42.96 31.80 -13.99
C ALA A 771 42.30 32.49 -15.22
N GLY A 772 42.86 33.62 -15.70
CA GLY A 772 42.45 34.24 -16.95
C GLY A 772 43.37 33.78 -18.08
N VAL A 773 42.80 33.03 -19.06
CA VAL A 773 43.53 32.53 -20.23
C VAL A 773 42.97 33.19 -21.48
N VAL A 774 43.81 33.85 -22.27
CA VAL A 774 43.42 34.38 -23.57
C VAL A 774 43.32 33.21 -24.53
N GLN A 775 42.11 32.98 -25.06
CA GLN A 775 41.85 31.90 -26.00
C GLN A 775 41.80 32.35 -27.46
N THR A 776 41.31 33.54 -27.69
CA THR A 776 41.06 34.04 -29.05
C THR A 776 41.33 35.53 -29.10
N TYR A 777 41.91 35.99 -30.19
CA TYR A 777 42.01 37.40 -30.54
C TYR A 777 41.04 37.71 -31.68
N VAL A 778 40.43 38.90 -31.65
CA VAL A 778 39.48 39.34 -32.67
C VAL A 778 39.91 40.74 -33.11
N ASP A 779 39.91 40.99 -34.41
CA ASP A 779 40.25 42.30 -34.97
C ASP A 779 39.08 43.28 -34.77
N GLY A 780 39.44 44.51 -34.37
CA GLY A 780 38.50 45.60 -34.10
C GLY A 780 38.34 45.97 -32.61
N GLY A 781 38.35 47.25 -32.31
CA GLY A 781 38.25 47.84 -30.97
C GLY A 781 39.59 48.36 -30.44
N ARG A 782 39.69 48.59 -29.10
CA ARG A 782 40.95 49.04 -28.46
C ARG A 782 41.88 47.84 -28.30
N LEU A 783 43.15 48.02 -28.59
CA LEU A 783 44.21 47.06 -28.46
C LEU A 783 44.29 46.50 -27.02
N ASP A 784 44.41 45.18 -26.89
CA ASP A 784 44.60 44.44 -25.62
C ASP A 784 43.43 44.55 -24.62
N VAL A 785 42.20 44.83 -25.08
CA VAL A 785 41.00 44.89 -24.23
C VAL A 785 40.20 43.60 -24.36
N VAL A 786 39.69 43.06 -23.21
CA VAL A 786 38.81 41.89 -23.14
C VAL A 786 37.45 42.31 -23.68
N ILE A 787 37.01 41.69 -24.79
CA ILE A 787 35.69 41.95 -25.40
C ILE A 787 34.65 40.91 -25.04
N ALA A 788 35.07 39.70 -24.61
CA ALA A 788 34.18 38.69 -24.06
C ALA A 788 34.91 37.76 -23.07
N GLN A 789 34.17 37.19 -22.15
CA GLN A 789 34.68 36.21 -21.17
C GLN A 789 33.75 35.00 -21.06
N PHE A 790 34.33 33.81 -20.82
CA PHE A 790 33.61 32.56 -20.60
C PHE A 790 34.25 31.80 -19.43
N PRO A 791 33.50 31.44 -18.38
CA PRO A 791 32.06 31.71 -18.17
C PRO A 791 31.75 33.22 -17.99
N ARG A 792 30.47 33.56 -18.19
CA ARG A 792 29.99 34.94 -18.04
C ARG A 792 30.15 35.43 -16.59
N ALA A 793 30.30 36.74 -16.41
CA ALA A 793 30.28 37.38 -15.09
C ALA A 793 29.02 37.01 -14.31
N GLY A 794 29.15 36.91 -12.97
CA GLY A 794 28.06 36.56 -12.07
C GLY A 794 27.78 35.07 -11.87
N LEU A 795 28.33 34.17 -12.67
CA LEU A 795 28.22 32.72 -12.43
C LEU A 795 29.06 32.30 -11.20
N ALA A 796 28.65 31.20 -10.56
CA ALA A 796 29.38 30.63 -9.39
C ALA A 796 30.80 30.24 -9.83
N ALA A 797 31.81 30.77 -9.11
CA ALA A 797 33.22 30.49 -9.36
C ALA A 797 33.68 29.29 -8.57
N THR A 798 34.42 28.39 -9.18
CA THR A 798 35.04 27.25 -8.52
C THR A 798 36.54 27.48 -8.34
N ARG A 799 37.16 26.85 -7.34
CA ARG A 799 38.60 26.99 -7.13
C ARG A 799 39.39 26.53 -8.36
N ASN A 800 40.32 27.34 -8.83
CA ASN A 800 41.11 27.11 -10.04
C ASN A 800 40.32 27.05 -11.37
N MET A 801 39.12 27.63 -11.39
CA MET A 801 38.34 27.76 -12.62
C MET A 801 39.12 28.66 -13.59
N THR A 802 39.22 28.20 -14.84
CA THR A 802 39.80 29.00 -15.95
C THR A 802 38.70 29.84 -16.57
N VAL A 803 38.92 31.14 -16.65
CA VAL A 803 38.09 32.07 -17.39
C VAL A 803 38.77 32.34 -18.73
N ARG A 804 38.13 31.94 -19.82
CA ARG A 804 38.61 32.19 -21.18
C ARG A 804 38.28 33.63 -21.55
N LEU A 805 39.24 34.32 -22.08
CA LEU A 805 39.14 35.71 -22.48
C LEU A 805 39.26 35.80 -23.99
N VAL A 806 38.36 36.57 -24.61
CA VAL A 806 38.46 36.98 -26.00
C VAL A 806 38.95 38.44 -26.00
N VAL A 807 40.01 38.71 -26.72
CA VAL A 807 40.76 39.98 -26.62
C VAL A 807 40.82 40.64 -27.99
N SER A 808 40.69 41.99 -28.01
CA SER A 808 40.85 42.78 -29.22
C SER A 808 42.32 42.97 -29.59
N ARG A 809 42.61 42.89 -30.92
CA ARG A 809 43.97 43.16 -31.46
C ARG A 809 44.14 44.62 -31.92
N GLY A 810 43.15 45.46 -31.88
CA GLY A 810 43.13 46.81 -32.32
C GLY A 810 42.37 47.01 -33.62
#